data_d79461964ad0840b226ddfd9668d5ce8
#
_entry.id   d79461964ad0840b226ddfd9668d5ce8
#
_cell.length_a   1.000
_cell.length_b   1.000
_cell.length_c   1.000
_cell.angle_alpha   90.00
_cell.angle_beta   90.00
_cell.angle_gamma   90.00
#
_symmetry.space_group_name_H-M   'P 1'
#
loop_
_entity.id
_entity.type
_entity.pdbx_description
1 polymer ?
#
loop_
_entity_poly.entity_id
_entity_poly.type
_entity_poly.pdbx_seq_one_letter_code
_entity_poly.pdbx_strand_id
1 'polypeptide(L)'
;MSVISTDVPQAVLPTPENRREKQTMKGLGNVVDRYSPVRFALAAGTPRPLASALLGIVIYLVVPTREAAAASRAIVDLSPMVAKSILVSPTDLSKEISVIFVLPLKDGKRATEFAERVSSPGDELYGKFLTPDQFAAAYGADQADYTAIKNWAVGSGLTISEDSISRTTLTVTGTVGQFESLFNAQINNYRSRDGEGFYSVGIEPVIPGSISDKLIGLIGLSSSTRYAPLIKVYKKLSETSVGKEETNTPGGSGPGGAYNAADLHTAYFIPTSFGGTVPQAVAVFEQGGFAKSDVTKYLETNHLPPVPAVLRGVNGYRGGINDPNVELEAVLDIDMVIGMNPAVQKVLVYEDGKDPFAVALLDALKDVADDNLVQTLSISYGTDEVIQGKRQVEAEGQVFVQLAAEGITVLVSAGDDGAYGRSAQGLNASDPGAQPLVTSVGGTTLYTAPHAVYQGEEVWNLLGIGDGATGGGVSKYWLLPSWQPAKVMTKNGGSATHRNFPDVAAVADPLTGVAVYSSLFGGWQEIGGTSVSAPLWAGFLSSLNSSRETVGLGKIGFFNPFFYKIARVNQANMLNDILDGTNGNAELNHIPGYNAGPGYDDCSGWGTMIGEEFASVYLTSPIKSGKLPGNFGGVTGTAQGTSAKLSWAQSSSATGYLVELLQGGYPIPFDYVSKGINIDLTGLAPDTTYEVLVYALNLSGSTQSSNTINLTTGD
;
A
#
# COMPACT_ATOMS: atom_id res chain seq x y z
N MET A 1 13.92 48.99 38.94
CA MET A 1 15.21 49.71 39.06
C MET A 1 16.35 48.74 38.83
N SER A 2 17.21 49.14 37.98
CA SER A 2 18.50 48.73 37.46
C SER A 2 18.49 47.75 36.29
N VAL A 3 18.75 48.33 35.16
CA VAL A 3 19.16 47.87 33.86
C VAL A 3 20.60 47.38 33.95
N ILE A 4 20.90 46.21 33.37
CA ILE A 4 22.26 45.87 32.94
C ILE A 4 22.18 45.40 31.48
N SER A 5 22.75 46.25 30.62
CA SER A 5 23.09 46.01 29.22
C SER A 5 24.37 45.18 29.14
N THR A 6 24.40 44.18 28.26
CA THR A 6 25.67 43.63 27.74
C THR A 6 25.59 43.48 26.23
N ASP A 7 26.38 44.31 25.57
CA ASP A 7 26.69 44.31 24.15
C ASP A 7 27.38 43.00 23.71
N VAL A 8 26.96 42.48 22.55
CA VAL A 8 27.71 41.46 21.80
C VAL A 8 28.03 42.03 20.43
N PRO A 9 29.26 41.97 19.94
CA PRO A 9 29.67 42.62 18.70
C PRO A 9 29.23 41.84 17.46
N GLN A 10 28.70 42.58 16.49
CA GLN A 10 28.41 42.11 15.12
C GLN A 10 29.72 41.82 14.38
N ALA A 11 29.83 40.62 13.81
CA ALA A 11 30.84 40.30 12.83
C ALA A 11 30.36 40.68 11.43
N VAL A 12 31.15 41.50 10.77
CA VAL A 12 30.96 41.99 9.39
C VAL A 12 31.41 40.88 8.43
N LEU A 13 30.52 40.45 7.50
CA LEU A 13 30.87 39.63 6.36
C LEU A 13 31.19 40.50 5.12
N PRO A 14 32.22 40.19 4.34
CA PRO A 14 32.54 40.93 3.12
C PRO A 14 31.71 40.42 1.91
N THR A 15 31.24 41.35 1.13
CA THR A 15 30.61 41.17 -0.18
C THR A 15 31.64 40.79 -1.26
N PRO A 16 31.34 39.90 -2.22
CA PRO A 16 32.19 39.71 -3.38
C PRO A 16 31.79 40.62 -4.51
N GLU A 17 32.76 41.38 -5.00
CA GLU A 17 32.72 42.18 -6.20
C GLU A 17 32.70 41.35 -7.50
N ASN A 18 31.98 41.86 -8.48
CA ASN A 18 31.94 41.45 -9.88
C ASN A 18 33.33 41.50 -10.58
N ARG A 19 33.70 40.44 -11.27
CA ARG A 19 34.52 40.56 -12.49
C ARG A 19 33.95 39.70 -13.61
N ARG A 20 33.44 40.40 -14.62
CA ARG A 20 33.23 39.86 -15.97
C ARG A 20 34.58 39.80 -16.69
N GLU A 21 34.92 38.66 -17.24
CA GLU A 21 35.80 38.62 -18.41
C GLU A 21 35.17 37.73 -19.49
N LYS A 22 34.93 38.37 -20.62
CA LYS A 22 34.57 37.76 -21.90
C LYS A 22 35.85 37.20 -22.52
N GLN A 23 35.87 35.93 -22.91
CA GLN A 23 36.74 35.50 -24.00
C GLN A 23 35.92 34.71 -25.02
N THR A 24 35.85 35.32 -26.19
CA THR A 24 35.42 34.74 -27.45
C THR A 24 36.53 33.85 -28.02
N MET A 25 36.22 32.62 -28.41
CA MET A 25 36.94 31.94 -29.47
C MET A 25 35.97 31.24 -30.43
N LYS A 26 36.20 31.63 -31.70
CA LYS A 26 35.57 31.06 -32.90
C LYS A 26 36.24 29.73 -33.28
N GLY A 27 35.43 28.82 -33.82
CA GLY A 27 35.71 28.17 -35.06
C GLY A 27 36.28 26.75 -35.06
N LEU A 28 35.73 25.99 -35.96
CA LEU A 28 36.14 24.72 -36.59
C LEU A 28 35.29 23.55 -36.06
N GLY A 29 34.52 22.82 -36.82
CA GLY A 29 34.66 22.44 -38.23
C GLY A 29 34.11 21.02 -38.30
N ASN A 30 33.11 20.81 -39.13
CA ASN A 30 32.51 19.50 -39.40
C ASN A 30 33.56 18.47 -39.85
N VAL A 31 33.55 17.28 -39.25
CA VAL A 31 34.11 16.10 -39.91
C VAL A 31 33.03 15.01 -39.89
N VAL A 32 32.47 14.81 -41.06
CA VAL A 32 31.67 13.63 -41.43
C VAL A 32 32.68 12.59 -41.91
N ASP A 33 32.77 11.47 -41.23
CA ASP A 33 33.51 10.34 -41.79
C ASP A 33 32.57 9.21 -42.20
N ARG A 34 32.75 8.92 -43.49
CA ARG A 34 32.04 7.89 -44.26
C ARG A 34 32.66 6.53 -44.00
N TYR A 35 31.86 5.56 -43.72
CA TYR A 35 32.24 4.16 -43.91
C TYR A 35 31.67 3.63 -45.22
N SER A 36 32.58 3.25 -46.14
CA SER A 36 32.28 2.55 -47.40
C SER A 36 32.36 1.02 -47.18
N PRO A 37 31.52 0.24 -47.86
CA PRO A 37 31.56 -1.23 -47.76
C PRO A 37 32.63 -1.81 -48.71
N VAL A 38 33.41 -2.74 -48.19
CA VAL A 38 34.37 -3.54 -48.96
C VAL A 38 33.62 -4.61 -49.78
N ARG A 39 33.71 -4.49 -51.09
CA ARG A 39 33.28 -5.51 -52.05
C ARG A 39 34.45 -6.50 -52.27
N PHE A 40 34.20 -7.78 -52.02
CA PHE A 40 35.09 -8.86 -52.51
C PHE A 40 34.63 -9.25 -53.92
N ALA A 41 35.59 -9.18 -54.89
CA ALA A 41 35.41 -9.65 -56.25
C ALA A 41 35.78 -11.16 -56.35
N LEU A 42 34.85 -11.96 -56.89
CA LEU A 42 35.11 -13.31 -57.30
C LEU A 42 35.81 -13.33 -58.69
N ALA A 43 36.96 -13.93 -58.75
CA ALA A 43 37.62 -14.28 -60.01
C ALA A 43 37.22 -15.70 -60.46
N ALA A 44 36.71 -15.78 -61.66
CA ALA A 44 36.38 -17.03 -62.32
C ALA A 44 37.57 -17.67 -62.97
N GLY A 45 37.68 -18.97 -62.88
CA GLY A 45 38.64 -19.79 -63.62
C GLY A 45 38.19 -21.21 -63.72
N THR A 46 37.77 -21.63 -64.86
CA THR A 46 37.58 -23.02 -65.33
C THR A 46 38.80 -23.46 -66.12
N PRO A 47 39.04 -24.74 -66.62
CA PRO A 47 38.24 -25.98 -66.48
C PRO A 47 39.03 -27.31 -66.44
N ARG A 48 38.27 -28.37 -66.27
CA ARG A 48 38.29 -29.73 -66.88
C ARG A 48 38.93 -30.93 -66.13
N PRO A 49 38.62 -32.17 -66.52
CA PRO A 49 37.97 -33.15 -65.63
C PRO A 49 38.86 -34.43 -65.46
N LEU A 50 38.60 -35.15 -64.40
CA LEU A 50 38.97 -36.58 -64.37
C LEU A 50 37.96 -37.36 -63.54
N ALA A 51 37.40 -38.36 -64.23
CA ALA A 51 36.48 -39.33 -63.68
C ALA A 51 37.16 -40.31 -62.70
N SER A 52 36.56 -40.63 -61.63
CA SER A 52 36.71 -41.93 -60.93
C SER A 52 35.46 -42.14 -60.08
N ALA A 53 34.84 -43.28 -60.34
CA ALA A 53 33.69 -43.82 -59.65
C ALA A 53 34.03 -44.17 -58.23
N LEU A 54 33.18 -43.82 -57.29
CA LEU A 54 33.10 -44.45 -55.98
C LEU A 54 31.63 -44.45 -55.50
N LEU A 55 31.26 -45.62 -55.08
CA LEU A 55 30.00 -46.14 -54.57
C LEU A 55 29.30 -45.19 -53.60
N GLY A 56 28.03 -44.88 -53.88
CA GLY A 56 27.21 -44.07 -53.02
C GLY A 56 26.71 -44.81 -51.79
N ILE A 57 27.03 -44.28 -50.63
CA ILE A 57 26.25 -44.48 -49.41
C ILE A 57 25.47 -43.17 -49.20
N VAL A 58 24.16 -43.21 -49.46
CA VAL A 58 23.26 -42.08 -49.13
C VAL A 58 23.00 -42.19 -47.63
N ILE A 59 23.75 -41.41 -46.84
CA ILE A 59 23.38 -41.14 -45.45
C ILE A 59 22.35 -39.98 -45.52
N TYR A 60 21.08 -40.34 -45.29
CA TYR A 60 20.06 -39.30 -44.96
C TYR A 60 20.44 -38.68 -43.63
N LEU A 61 21.18 -37.58 -43.66
CA LEU A 61 21.21 -36.63 -42.56
C LEU A 61 19.82 -35.99 -42.49
N VAL A 62 18.98 -36.51 -41.62
CA VAL A 62 17.83 -35.76 -41.14
C VAL A 62 18.40 -34.61 -40.34
N VAL A 63 18.66 -33.50 -41.01
CA VAL A 63 18.83 -32.21 -40.34
C VAL A 63 17.45 -31.86 -39.80
N PRO A 64 17.26 -31.83 -38.47
CA PRO A 64 16.04 -31.29 -37.95
C PRO A 64 15.97 -29.82 -38.47
N THR A 65 14.98 -29.53 -39.26
CA THR A 65 14.63 -28.15 -39.57
C THR A 65 14.39 -27.46 -38.23
N ARG A 66 15.37 -26.67 -37.79
CA ARG A 66 15.11 -25.67 -36.75
C ARG A 66 14.01 -24.78 -37.34
N GLU A 67 12.76 -24.98 -36.88
CA GLU A 67 11.78 -23.94 -36.99
C GLU A 67 12.47 -22.67 -36.51
N ALA A 68 12.46 -21.64 -37.34
CA ALA A 68 12.93 -20.32 -36.97
C ALA A 68 12.15 -19.96 -35.71
N ALA A 69 12.79 -20.05 -34.54
CA ALA A 69 12.20 -19.62 -33.31
C ALA A 69 11.81 -18.15 -33.54
N ALA A 70 10.50 -17.92 -33.61
CA ALA A 70 9.99 -16.58 -33.46
C ALA A 70 10.71 -15.98 -32.24
N ALA A 71 11.19 -14.75 -32.33
CA ALA A 71 11.89 -14.10 -31.24
C ALA A 71 11.01 -14.24 -30.00
N SER A 72 11.44 -15.03 -29.02
CA SER A 72 10.66 -15.30 -27.82
C SER A 72 10.43 -13.96 -27.12
N ARG A 73 9.18 -13.66 -26.83
CA ARG A 73 8.83 -12.47 -26.04
C ARG A 73 9.49 -12.65 -24.68
N ALA A 74 10.26 -11.64 -24.22
CA ALA A 74 10.81 -11.63 -22.87
C ALA A 74 9.66 -11.66 -21.87
N ILE A 75 9.57 -12.73 -21.06
CA ILE A 75 8.54 -12.92 -20.03
C ILE A 75 9.14 -13.10 -18.63
N VAL A 76 10.46 -12.94 -18.51
CA VAL A 76 11.21 -12.94 -17.26
C VAL A 76 11.98 -11.65 -17.16
N ASP A 77 11.85 -10.94 -16.06
CA ASP A 77 12.73 -9.81 -15.77
C ASP A 77 14.06 -10.33 -15.23
N LEU A 78 15.15 -9.95 -15.89
CA LEU A 78 16.49 -10.21 -15.34
C LEU A 78 16.74 -9.21 -14.22
N SER A 79 17.03 -9.72 -13.04
CA SER A 79 17.30 -8.86 -11.90
C SER A 79 18.50 -7.93 -12.13
N PRO A 80 18.33 -6.60 -11.98
CA PRO A 80 19.45 -5.67 -12.05
C PRO A 80 20.49 -5.89 -10.94
N MET A 81 20.13 -6.64 -9.90
CA MET A 81 21.04 -7.02 -8.81
C MET A 81 22.11 -7.99 -9.27
N VAL A 82 21.83 -8.87 -10.25
CA VAL A 82 22.81 -9.84 -10.79
C VAL A 82 24.06 -9.11 -11.29
N ALA A 83 23.91 -8.04 -12.06
CA ALA A 83 25.03 -7.27 -12.59
C ALA A 83 25.88 -6.55 -11.52
N LYS A 84 25.34 -6.37 -10.33
CA LYS A 84 25.99 -5.67 -9.20
C LYS A 84 26.51 -6.64 -8.11
N SER A 85 26.33 -7.95 -8.30
CA SER A 85 26.61 -8.98 -7.31
C SER A 85 27.73 -9.92 -7.76
N ILE A 86 28.28 -10.68 -6.81
CA ILE A 86 29.30 -11.69 -7.06
C ILE A 86 28.62 -13.03 -7.29
N LEU A 87 28.91 -13.69 -8.39
CA LEU A 87 28.53 -15.09 -8.62
C LEU A 87 29.28 -16.00 -7.62
N VAL A 88 28.53 -16.78 -6.84
CA VAL A 88 29.09 -17.66 -5.79
C VAL A 88 29.21 -19.08 -6.28
N SER A 89 28.12 -19.67 -6.76
CA SER A 89 28.07 -21.08 -7.21
C SER A 89 26.80 -21.34 -8.02
N PRO A 90 26.72 -22.43 -8.79
CA PRO A 90 25.44 -22.95 -9.23
C PRO A 90 24.52 -23.21 -8.01
N THR A 91 23.21 -23.04 -8.18
CA THR A 91 22.23 -23.41 -7.15
C THR A 91 22.11 -24.94 -7.10
N ASP A 92 21.85 -25.51 -5.92
CA ASP A 92 21.63 -26.94 -5.77
C ASP A 92 20.43 -27.38 -6.65
N LEU A 93 20.71 -28.35 -7.55
CA LEU A 93 19.70 -28.84 -8.48
C LEU A 93 18.51 -29.52 -7.80
N SER A 94 18.68 -29.99 -6.56
CA SER A 94 17.62 -30.64 -5.77
C SER A 94 16.77 -29.62 -4.96
N LYS A 95 17.22 -28.36 -4.89
CA LYS A 95 16.47 -27.32 -4.19
C LYS A 95 15.11 -27.12 -4.87
N GLU A 96 14.04 -27.21 -4.09
CA GLU A 96 12.69 -26.85 -4.55
C GLU A 96 12.53 -25.34 -4.55
N ILE A 97 11.90 -24.82 -5.60
CA ILE A 97 11.48 -23.42 -5.75
C ILE A 97 10.05 -23.36 -6.28
N SER A 98 9.34 -22.29 -5.92
CA SER A 98 8.02 -21.97 -6.44
C SER A 98 8.14 -20.94 -7.57
N VAL A 99 7.40 -21.17 -8.67
CA VAL A 99 7.37 -20.30 -9.83
C VAL A 99 5.92 -20.03 -10.23
N ILE A 100 5.56 -18.76 -10.37
CA ILE A 100 4.23 -18.34 -10.80
C ILE A 100 4.21 -18.12 -12.31
N PHE A 101 3.30 -18.78 -12.98
CA PHE A 101 2.93 -18.52 -14.38
C PHE A 101 1.83 -17.48 -14.41
N VAL A 102 2.10 -16.31 -14.97
CA VAL A 102 1.15 -15.18 -15.00
C VAL A 102 0.53 -15.08 -16.37
N LEU A 103 -0.78 -15.28 -16.45
CA LEU A 103 -1.58 -15.15 -17.66
C LEU A 103 -2.25 -13.77 -17.72
N PRO A 104 -2.47 -13.20 -18.92
CA PRO A 104 -3.15 -11.92 -19.04
C PRO A 104 -4.62 -12.04 -18.69
N LEU A 105 -5.19 -10.98 -18.11
CA LEU A 105 -6.64 -10.79 -18.10
C LEU A 105 -7.16 -10.79 -19.54
N LYS A 106 -8.32 -11.38 -19.78
CA LYS A 106 -8.95 -11.45 -21.12
C LYS A 106 -9.17 -10.08 -21.74
N ASP A 107 -9.52 -9.09 -20.94
CA ASP A 107 -9.64 -7.69 -21.31
C ASP A 107 -9.24 -6.81 -20.12
N GLY A 108 -7.93 -6.69 -19.89
CA GLY A 108 -7.38 -5.97 -18.74
C GLY A 108 -7.81 -4.50 -18.69
N LYS A 109 -7.91 -3.84 -19.86
CA LYS A 109 -8.37 -2.45 -19.91
C LYS A 109 -9.81 -2.30 -19.40
N ARG A 110 -10.74 -3.14 -19.88
CA ARG A 110 -12.13 -3.10 -19.39
C ARG A 110 -12.25 -3.52 -17.95
N ALA A 111 -11.42 -4.45 -17.48
CA ALA A 111 -11.38 -4.83 -16.08
C ALA A 111 -10.97 -3.65 -15.19
N THR A 112 -9.90 -2.91 -15.57
CA THR A 112 -9.47 -1.68 -14.86
C THR A 112 -10.56 -0.60 -14.90
N GLU A 113 -11.13 -0.32 -16.06
CA GLU A 113 -12.25 0.63 -16.18
C GLU A 113 -13.45 0.23 -15.31
N PHE A 114 -13.76 -1.06 -15.24
CA PHE A 114 -14.82 -1.56 -14.37
C PHE A 114 -14.49 -1.35 -12.90
N ALA A 115 -13.27 -1.72 -12.46
CA ALA A 115 -12.80 -1.57 -11.08
C ALA A 115 -12.89 -0.10 -10.59
N GLU A 116 -12.50 0.86 -11.44
CA GLU A 116 -12.65 2.28 -11.14
C GLU A 116 -14.13 2.71 -11.06
N ARG A 117 -14.97 2.28 -12.02
CA ARG A 117 -16.39 2.66 -12.12
C ARG A 117 -17.23 2.15 -10.95
N VAL A 118 -17.01 0.92 -10.48
CA VAL A 118 -17.78 0.37 -9.36
C VAL A 118 -17.51 1.09 -8.04
N SER A 119 -16.40 1.84 -7.96
CA SER A 119 -16.00 2.66 -6.81
C SER A 119 -16.13 4.17 -7.06
N SER A 120 -16.60 4.58 -8.26
CA SER A 120 -16.72 5.99 -8.64
C SER A 120 -18.12 6.54 -8.39
N PRO A 121 -18.31 7.52 -7.49
CA PRO A 121 -19.60 8.12 -7.24
C PRO A 121 -20.20 8.78 -8.48
N GLY A 122 -21.47 8.53 -8.71
CA GLY A 122 -22.22 9.02 -9.87
C GLY A 122 -22.23 8.07 -11.05
N ASP A 123 -21.39 7.03 -11.05
CA ASP A 123 -21.43 5.98 -12.05
C ASP A 123 -22.63 5.03 -11.81
N GLU A 124 -23.23 4.55 -12.88
CA GLU A 124 -24.34 3.58 -12.81
C GLU A 124 -23.93 2.22 -12.21
N LEU A 125 -22.63 1.91 -12.26
CA LEU A 125 -22.04 0.68 -11.71
C LEU A 125 -21.64 0.83 -10.24
N TYR A 126 -21.70 2.01 -9.65
CA TYR A 126 -21.28 2.22 -8.27
C TYR A 126 -21.89 1.19 -7.30
N GLY A 127 -21.03 0.53 -6.51
CA GLY A 127 -21.41 -0.49 -5.54
C GLY A 127 -21.79 -1.85 -6.13
N LYS A 128 -21.68 -2.06 -7.45
CA LYS A 128 -21.95 -3.34 -8.10
C LYS A 128 -20.67 -4.18 -8.18
N PHE A 129 -20.11 -4.48 -7.03
CA PHE A 129 -18.90 -5.29 -6.92
C PHE A 129 -19.15 -6.72 -7.38
N LEU A 130 -18.12 -7.36 -7.91
CA LEU A 130 -18.18 -8.74 -8.39
C LEU A 130 -17.80 -9.71 -7.27
N THR A 131 -18.26 -10.95 -7.38
CA THR A 131 -17.64 -12.07 -6.66
C THR A 131 -16.43 -12.59 -7.45
N PRO A 132 -15.53 -13.39 -6.84
CA PRO A 132 -14.40 -14.00 -7.54
C PRO A 132 -14.82 -14.76 -8.81
N ASP A 133 -15.89 -15.58 -8.73
CA ASP A 133 -16.45 -16.30 -9.89
C ASP A 133 -16.97 -15.36 -10.98
N GLN A 134 -17.62 -14.26 -10.60
CA GLN A 134 -18.11 -13.26 -11.56
C GLN A 134 -16.96 -12.52 -12.23
N PHE A 135 -15.90 -12.18 -11.48
CA PHE A 135 -14.69 -11.59 -12.04
C PHE A 135 -14.01 -12.56 -12.99
N ALA A 136 -13.83 -13.82 -12.59
CA ALA A 136 -13.26 -14.88 -13.42
C ALA A 136 -14.06 -15.09 -14.74
N ALA A 137 -15.39 -15.04 -14.68
CA ALA A 137 -16.24 -15.18 -15.86
C ALA A 137 -16.13 -13.98 -16.81
N ALA A 138 -16.03 -12.75 -16.26
CA ALA A 138 -16.00 -11.52 -17.04
C ALA A 138 -14.61 -11.19 -17.61
N TYR A 139 -13.58 -11.33 -16.80
CA TYR A 139 -12.24 -10.80 -17.05
C TYR A 139 -11.12 -11.81 -16.86
N GLY A 140 -11.35 -12.95 -16.22
CA GLY A 140 -10.33 -13.96 -15.96
C GLY A 140 -9.64 -14.41 -17.24
N ALA A 141 -8.42 -14.93 -17.12
CA ALA A 141 -7.64 -15.41 -18.26
C ALA A 141 -8.39 -16.49 -19.06
N ASP A 142 -8.04 -16.65 -20.33
CA ASP A 142 -8.67 -17.64 -21.21
C ASP A 142 -8.59 -19.05 -20.62
N GLN A 143 -9.71 -19.73 -20.52
CA GLN A 143 -9.81 -21.05 -19.90
C GLN A 143 -8.99 -22.11 -20.65
N ALA A 144 -8.93 -22.03 -21.97
CA ALA A 144 -8.18 -23.01 -22.78
C ALA A 144 -6.68 -22.81 -22.61
N ASP A 145 -6.23 -21.56 -22.58
CA ASP A 145 -4.84 -21.21 -22.34
C ASP A 145 -4.39 -21.61 -20.93
N TYR A 146 -5.20 -21.30 -19.91
CA TYR A 146 -4.94 -21.72 -18.55
C TYR A 146 -4.82 -23.24 -18.40
N THR A 147 -5.79 -23.96 -18.98
CA THR A 147 -5.79 -25.43 -18.97
C THR A 147 -4.57 -25.99 -19.70
N ALA A 148 -4.15 -25.38 -20.82
CA ALA A 148 -2.96 -25.79 -21.55
C ALA A 148 -1.68 -25.62 -20.72
N ILE A 149 -1.54 -24.49 -20.04
CA ILE A 149 -0.41 -24.24 -19.12
C ILE A 149 -0.40 -25.25 -17.97
N LYS A 150 -1.56 -25.46 -17.33
CA LYS A 150 -1.73 -26.41 -16.23
C LYS A 150 -1.32 -27.85 -16.65
N ASN A 151 -1.83 -28.30 -17.78
CA ASN A 151 -1.50 -29.62 -18.33
C ASN A 151 -0.01 -29.74 -18.70
N TRP A 152 0.57 -28.67 -19.26
CA TRP A 152 1.99 -28.64 -19.57
C TRP A 152 2.85 -28.72 -18.31
N ALA A 153 2.52 -27.96 -17.27
CA ALA A 153 3.25 -27.98 -15.99
C ALA A 153 3.25 -29.37 -15.37
N VAL A 154 2.07 -30.01 -15.26
CA VAL A 154 1.93 -31.37 -14.74
C VAL A 154 2.67 -32.38 -15.63
N GLY A 155 2.53 -32.27 -16.97
CA GLY A 155 3.23 -33.14 -17.93
C GLY A 155 4.74 -32.99 -17.91
N SER A 156 5.24 -31.86 -17.42
CA SER A 156 6.67 -31.57 -17.21
C SER A 156 7.19 -32.01 -15.83
N GLY A 157 6.35 -32.65 -15.02
CA GLY A 157 6.70 -33.16 -13.69
C GLY A 157 6.72 -32.08 -12.59
N LEU A 158 6.13 -30.89 -12.84
CA LEU A 158 5.94 -29.87 -11.82
C LEU A 158 4.68 -30.15 -11.00
N THR A 159 4.69 -29.75 -9.74
CA THR A 159 3.55 -29.84 -8.83
C THR A 159 2.82 -28.50 -8.80
N ILE A 160 1.49 -28.51 -8.97
CA ILE A 160 0.69 -27.30 -8.77
C ILE A 160 0.53 -27.11 -7.27
N SER A 161 1.02 -25.99 -6.76
CA SER A 161 0.90 -25.62 -5.35
C SER A 161 -0.25 -24.66 -5.09
N GLU A 162 -0.52 -23.72 -6.02
CA GLU A 162 -1.66 -22.80 -5.96
C GLU A 162 -2.35 -22.66 -7.32
N ASP A 163 -3.66 -22.49 -7.28
CA ASP A 163 -4.55 -22.39 -8.43
C ASP A 163 -5.48 -21.18 -8.24
N SER A 164 -5.65 -20.31 -9.23
CA SER A 164 -6.47 -19.11 -9.06
C SER A 164 -7.85 -19.23 -9.71
N ILE A 165 -8.89 -18.73 -9.04
CA ILE A 165 -10.27 -18.68 -9.57
C ILE A 165 -10.31 -17.81 -10.83
N SER A 166 -9.61 -16.69 -10.84
CA SER A 166 -9.48 -15.79 -12.00
C SER A 166 -8.62 -16.35 -13.13
N ARG A 167 -7.88 -17.42 -12.90
CA ARG A 167 -6.94 -18.05 -13.86
C ARG A 167 -5.81 -17.13 -14.33
N THR A 168 -5.54 -16.06 -13.60
CA THR A 168 -4.46 -15.12 -13.95
C THR A 168 -3.10 -15.55 -13.43
N THR A 169 -3.08 -16.40 -12.39
CA THR A 169 -1.87 -16.96 -11.80
C THR A 169 -2.00 -18.47 -11.62
N LEU A 170 -0.90 -19.17 -11.81
CA LEU A 170 -0.75 -20.59 -11.50
C LEU A 170 0.62 -20.78 -10.85
N THR A 171 0.65 -21.13 -9.57
CA THR A 171 1.90 -21.37 -8.86
C THR A 171 2.25 -22.84 -8.90
N VAL A 172 3.47 -23.13 -9.33
CA VAL A 172 4.00 -24.48 -9.43
C VAL A 172 5.30 -24.61 -8.65
N THR A 173 5.49 -25.75 -8.03
CA THR A 173 6.72 -26.12 -7.33
C THR A 173 7.47 -27.19 -8.12
N GLY A 174 8.77 -27.03 -8.22
CA GLY A 174 9.69 -27.99 -8.83
C GLY A 174 11.11 -27.77 -8.35
N THR A 175 12.00 -28.70 -8.70
CA THR A 175 13.41 -28.52 -8.38
C THR A 175 14.09 -27.55 -9.34
N VAL A 176 15.16 -26.90 -8.90
CA VAL A 176 16.02 -26.06 -9.74
C VAL A 176 16.44 -26.80 -11.01
N GLY A 177 16.84 -28.08 -10.90
CA GLY A 177 17.24 -28.89 -12.06
C GLY A 177 16.11 -29.13 -13.08
N GLN A 178 14.85 -29.23 -12.61
CA GLN A 178 13.69 -29.29 -13.52
C GLN A 178 13.51 -27.96 -14.28
N PHE A 179 13.51 -26.82 -13.59
CA PHE A 179 13.37 -25.52 -14.24
C PHE A 179 14.52 -25.19 -15.19
N GLU A 180 15.78 -25.50 -14.81
CA GLU A 180 16.93 -25.35 -15.71
C GLU A 180 16.77 -26.16 -17.00
N SER A 181 16.29 -27.40 -16.87
CA SER A 181 16.07 -28.28 -18.03
C SER A 181 14.90 -27.80 -18.90
N LEU A 182 13.79 -27.36 -18.29
CA LEU A 182 12.59 -26.90 -18.98
C LEU A 182 12.81 -25.59 -19.75
N PHE A 183 13.61 -24.69 -19.18
CA PHE A 183 13.79 -23.32 -19.69
C PHE A 183 15.18 -23.08 -20.30
N ASN A 184 15.98 -24.14 -20.44
CA ASN A 184 17.37 -24.06 -20.93
C ASN A 184 18.12 -22.87 -20.29
N ALA A 185 18.00 -22.73 -18.98
CA ALA A 185 18.56 -21.68 -18.17
C ALA A 185 19.49 -22.25 -17.11
N GLN A 186 20.32 -21.42 -16.52
CA GLN A 186 21.11 -21.76 -15.35
C GLN A 186 20.73 -20.83 -14.20
N ILE A 187 20.39 -21.40 -13.05
CA ILE A 187 20.06 -20.70 -11.83
C ILE A 187 21.27 -20.75 -10.91
N ASN A 188 21.81 -19.58 -10.59
CA ASN A 188 23.02 -19.45 -9.78
C ASN A 188 22.76 -18.71 -8.49
N ASN A 189 23.58 -19.00 -7.48
CA ASN A 189 23.65 -18.25 -6.25
C ASN A 189 24.57 -17.04 -6.42
N TYR A 190 24.11 -15.92 -5.98
CA TYR A 190 24.81 -14.65 -5.98
C TYR A 190 24.91 -14.08 -4.56
N ARG A 191 25.89 -13.18 -4.37
CA ARG A 191 26.00 -12.40 -3.14
C ARG A 191 26.05 -10.93 -3.50
N SER A 192 25.13 -10.15 -2.94
CA SER A 192 25.10 -8.69 -3.09
C SER A 192 26.30 -8.01 -2.42
N ARG A 193 26.50 -6.73 -2.68
CA ARG A 193 27.57 -5.94 -2.01
C ARG A 193 27.38 -5.88 -0.51
N ASP A 194 26.13 -5.94 -0.05
CA ASP A 194 25.76 -5.90 1.37
C ASP A 194 25.91 -7.27 2.06
N GLY A 195 26.42 -8.28 1.32
CA GLY A 195 26.70 -9.62 1.84
C GLY A 195 25.55 -10.61 1.72
N GLU A 196 24.41 -10.18 1.21
CA GLU A 196 23.19 -10.96 1.13
C GLU A 196 23.20 -11.96 -0.01
N GLY A 197 22.77 -13.21 0.26
CA GLY A 197 22.69 -14.28 -0.72
C GLY A 197 21.31 -14.33 -1.40
N PHE A 198 21.28 -14.55 -2.72
CA PHE A 198 20.07 -14.83 -3.47
C PHE A 198 20.37 -15.77 -4.65
N TYR A 199 19.34 -16.44 -5.16
CA TYR A 199 19.46 -17.15 -6.43
C TYR A 199 18.81 -16.35 -7.56
N SER A 200 19.31 -16.54 -8.79
CA SER A 200 18.71 -15.90 -9.98
C SER A 200 19.20 -16.57 -11.26
N VAL A 201 18.40 -16.48 -12.31
CA VAL A 201 18.89 -16.66 -13.68
C VAL A 201 19.79 -15.49 -14.06
N GLY A 202 20.94 -15.76 -14.70
CA GLY A 202 21.87 -14.72 -15.13
C GLY A 202 21.65 -14.25 -16.58
N ILE A 203 20.90 -15.03 -17.34
CA ILE A 203 20.53 -14.76 -18.74
C ILE A 203 19.06 -15.11 -18.93
N GLU A 204 18.45 -14.53 -19.95
CA GLU A 204 17.04 -14.77 -20.23
C GLU A 204 16.77 -16.24 -20.55
N PRO A 205 15.82 -16.89 -19.85
CA PRO A 205 15.46 -18.28 -20.09
C PRO A 205 14.79 -18.46 -21.46
N VAL A 206 14.98 -19.62 -22.05
CA VAL A 206 14.31 -20.01 -23.30
C VAL A 206 13.02 -20.75 -22.98
N ILE A 207 11.91 -20.03 -22.99
CA ILE A 207 10.59 -20.59 -22.69
C ILE A 207 9.98 -21.16 -23.98
N PRO A 208 9.43 -22.40 -23.98
CA PRO A 208 8.75 -22.96 -25.16
C PRO A 208 7.64 -22.06 -25.66
N GLY A 209 7.59 -21.79 -27.00
CA GLY A 209 6.62 -20.85 -27.60
C GLY A 209 5.16 -21.25 -27.36
N SER A 210 4.87 -22.53 -27.23
CA SER A 210 3.53 -23.04 -26.87
C SER A 210 3.01 -22.53 -25.54
N ILE A 211 3.90 -22.01 -24.67
CA ILE A 211 3.58 -21.49 -23.34
C ILE A 211 3.86 -19.98 -23.27
N SER A 212 5.02 -19.53 -23.76
CA SER A 212 5.43 -18.13 -23.66
C SER A 212 4.43 -17.17 -24.29
N ASP A 213 3.76 -17.61 -25.36
CA ASP A 213 2.76 -16.78 -26.06
C ASP A 213 1.47 -16.55 -25.25
N LYS A 214 1.26 -17.37 -24.20
CA LYS A 214 0.10 -17.33 -23.30
C LYS A 214 0.37 -16.59 -22.00
N LEU A 215 1.62 -16.24 -21.72
CA LEU A 215 2.07 -15.66 -20.46
C LEU A 215 2.46 -14.18 -20.64
N ILE A 216 2.26 -13.40 -19.60
CA ILE A 216 2.82 -12.06 -19.46
C ILE A 216 4.09 -12.06 -18.59
N GLY A 217 4.24 -13.05 -17.72
CA GLY A 217 5.39 -13.15 -16.83
C GLY A 217 5.59 -14.54 -16.23
N LEU A 218 6.81 -14.82 -15.81
CA LEU A 218 7.20 -15.89 -14.90
C LEU A 218 7.90 -15.26 -13.70
N ILE A 219 7.37 -15.49 -12.52
CA ILE A 219 7.86 -14.94 -11.26
C ILE A 219 8.41 -16.07 -10.40
N GLY A 220 9.54 -15.85 -9.70
CA GLY A 220 10.14 -16.84 -8.79
C GLY A 220 11.42 -17.48 -9.32
N LEU A 221 11.86 -17.24 -10.57
CA LEU A 221 13.17 -17.66 -11.07
C LEU A 221 14.34 -16.83 -10.50
N SER A 222 14.03 -15.86 -9.67
CA SER A 222 14.97 -15.04 -8.90
C SER A 222 14.40 -14.77 -7.52
N SER A 223 15.25 -14.83 -6.49
CA SER A 223 14.93 -14.37 -5.13
C SER A 223 15.67 -13.09 -4.78
N SER A 224 16.08 -12.31 -5.79
CA SER A 224 16.86 -11.08 -5.61
C SER A 224 16.02 -9.91 -5.17
N THR A 225 14.72 -9.93 -5.44
CA THR A 225 13.79 -8.91 -4.97
C THR A 225 13.52 -9.17 -3.49
N ARG A 226 13.92 -8.22 -2.69
CA ARG A 226 13.68 -8.22 -1.26
C ARG A 226 12.84 -7.02 -0.94
N TYR A 227 11.66 -7.32 -0.53
CA TYR A 227 10.92 -6.38 0.27
C TYR A 227 11.48 -6.50 1.71
N ALA A 228 11.52 -5.44 2.43
CA ALA A 228 11.70 -5.51 3.85
C ALA A 228 10.48 -4.90 4.49
N PRO A 229 10.19 -5.29 5.71
CA PRO A 229 9.28 -4.55 6.56
C PRO A 229 9.64 -3.06 6.49
N LEU A 230 8.64 -2.24 6.29
CA LEU A 230 8.79 -0.78 6.29
C LEU A 230 8.61 -0.28 7.73
N ILE A 231 9.47 -0.81 8.61
CA ILE A 231 9.48 -0.60 10.06
C ILE A 231 10.81 -0.01 10.50
N LYS A 232 10.76 0.91 11.45
CA LYS A 232 11.94 1.50 12.12
C LYS A 232 11.81 1.34 13.62
N VAL A 233 12.74 0.59 14.24
CA VAL A 233 12.79 0.42 15.69
C VAL A 233 13.71 1.50 16.27
N TYR A 234 13.14 2.43 17.06
CA TYR A 234 13.92 3.50 17.68
C TYR A 234 14.63 3.06 18.94
N LYS A 235 13.88 2.48 19.88
CA LYS A 235 14.44 2.03 21.16
C LYS A 235 13.56 0.99 21.85
N LYS A 236 14.20 0.22 22.75
CA LYS A 236 13.50 -0.62 23.72
C LYS A 236 12.95 0.24 24.86
N LEU A 237 11.70 0.05 25.21
CA LEU A 237 10.99 0.79 26.24
C LEU A 237 11.04 0.07 27.60
N SER A 238 10.95 0.81 28.70
CA SER A 238 10.91 0.25 30.04
C SER A 238 9.50 -0.12 30.46
N GLU A 239 9.29 -1.35 30.96
CA GLU A 239 7.99 -1.77 31.49
C GLU A 239 7.52 -0.95 32.72
N THR A 240 8.45 -0.29 33.42
CA THR A 240 8.14 0.48 34.65
C THR A 240 7.50 1.85 34.36
N SER A 241 7.44 2.28 33.11
CA SER A 241 6.85 3.56 32.71
C SER A 241 5.39 3.48 32.29
N VAL A 242 4.78 2.28 32.31
CA VAL A 242 3.33 2.12 32.03
C VAL A 242 2.53 2.86 33.09
N GLY A 243 1.74 3.86 32.69
CA GLY A 243 0.82 4.59 33.57
C GLY A 243 1.47 5.64 34.50
N LYS A 244 2.73 6.01 34.31
CA LYS A 244 3.24 7.26 34.91
C LYS A 244 2.94 8.40 33.93
N GLU A 245 1.90 9.17 34.24
CA GLU A 245 1.73 10.50 33.67
C GLU A 245 3.00 11.33 33.93
N GLU A 246 3.92 11.37 32.99
CA GLU A 246 4.90 12.44 32.93
C GLU A 246 4.19 13.64 32.31
N THR A 247 3.53 14.40 33.16
CA THR A 247 2.55 15.46 32.88
C THR A 247 3.08 16.66 32.11
N ASN A 248 4.31 16.65 31.59
CA ASN A 248 4.92 17.81 30.93
C ASN A 248 5.82 17.51 29.72
N THR A 249 5.90 16.29 29.22
CA THR A 249 6.61 16.00 27.97
C THR A 249 5.61 15.80 26.83
N PRO A 250 5.83 16.43 25.65
CA PRO A 250 5.10 16.07 24.44
C PRO A 250 5.33 14.59 24.15
N GLY A 251 4.27 13.80 23.97
CA GLY A 251 4.39 12.36 23.70
C GLY A 251 3.12 11.61 24.09
N GLY A 252 3.17 10.30 23.87
CA GLY A 252 2.07 9.39 24.20
C GLY A 252 2.04 9.01 25.68
N SER A 253 0.94 8.35 26.07
CA SER A 253 0.74 7.77 27.40
C SER A 253 1.12 6.30 27.49
N GLY A 254 1.56 5.70 26.37
CA GLY A 254 2.01 4.32 26.30
C GLY A 254 3.35 4.06 27.00
N PRO A 255 3.84 2.82 26.99
CA PRO A 255 5.13 2.46 27.53
C PRO A 255 6.24 3.40 27.04
N GLY A 256 7.03 3.94 27.96
CA GLY A 256 8.16 4.83 27.64
C GLY A 256 7.81 6.17 27.03
N GLY A 257 6.55 6.56 27.00
CA GLY A 257 6.07 7.81 26.38
C GLY A 257 5.77 7.69 24.89
N ALA A 258 5.82 6.50 24.31
CA ALA A 258 5.38 6.25 22.93
C ALA A 258 3.84 6.31 22.84
N TYR A 259 3.33 6.55 21.63
CA TYR A 259 1.89 6.58 21.42
C TYR A 259 1.28 5.18 21.56
N ASN A 260 0.11 5.12 22.18
CA ASN A 260 -0.75 3.94 22.21
C ASN A 260 -2.04 4.19 21.42
N ALA A 261 -2.93 3.18 21.36
CA ALA A 261 -4.19 3.30 20.62
C ALA A 261 -5.06 4.49 21.08
N ALA A 262 -5.18 4.71 22.41
CA ALA A 262 -6.00 5.80 22.97
C ALA A 262 -5.41 7.18 22.62
N ASP A 263 -4.10 7.30 22.61
CA ASP A 263 -3.41 8.53 22.20
C ASP A 263 -3.70 8.88 20.75
N LEU A 264 -3.61 7.87 19.85
CA LEU A 264 -3.88 8.06 18.43
C LEU A 264 -5.36 8.39 18.16
N HIS A 265 -6.29 7.77 18.89
CA HIS A 265 -7.70 8.17 18.84
C HIS A 265 -7.89 9.62 19.23
N THR A 266 -7.21 10.08 20.27
CA THR A 266 -7.27 11.48 20.72
C THR A 266 -6.63 12.42 19.70
N ALA A 267 -5.42 12.11 19.24
CA ALA A 267 -4.66 12.95 18.31
C ALA A 267 -5.39 13.14 16.97
N TYR A 268 -5.94 12.06 16.44
CA TYR A 268 -6.64 12.08 15.14
C TYR A 268 -8.17 12.26 15.26
N PHE A 269 -8.69 12.60 16.44
CA PHE A 269 -10.11 12.79 16.70
C PHE A 269 -10.97 11.61 16.19
N ILE A 270 -10.52 10.38 16.49
CA ILE A 270 -11.21 9.16 16.08
C ILE A 270 -12.06 8.67 17.26
N PRO A 271 -13.38 8.53 17.13
CA PRO A 271 -14.18 7.88 18.16
C PRO A 271 -13.80 6.38 18.26
N THR A 272 -13.97 5.79 19.43
CA THR A 272 -13.72 4.35 19.63
C THR A 272 -14.65 3.46 18.78
N SER A 273 -15.74 4.02 18.28
CA SER A 273 -16.68 3.39 17.34
C SER A 273 -17.53 4.44 16.68
N PHE A 274 -17.67 4.36 15.36
CA PHE A 274 -18.64 5.16 14.60
C PHE A 274 -20.07 4.60 14.64
N GLY A 275 -20.39 3.71 15.61
CA GLY A 275 -21.71 3.11 15.77
C GLY A 275 -22.09 2.08 14.70
N GLY A 276 -21.18 1.66 13.87
CA GLY A 276 -21.39 0.60 12.89
C GLY A 276 -21.70 -0.74 13.55
N THR A 277 -22.68 -1.47 13.01
CA THR A 277 -23.12 -2.79 13.54
C THR A 277 -22.86 -3.93 12.57
N VAL A 278 -22.42 -3.65 11.36
CA VAL A 278 -22.05 -4.67 10.38
C VAL A 278 -20.61 -5.13 10.64
N PRO A 279 -20.40 -6.41 11.00
CA PRO A 279 -19.08 -6.92 11.33
C PRO A 279 -18.09 -6.74 10.17
N GLN A 280 -16.88 -6.28 10.45
CA GLN A 280 -15.79 -6.14 9.50
C GLN A 280 -14.66 -7.10 9.86
N ALA A 281 -13.98 -7.62 8.83
CA ALA A 281 -12.69 -8.27 8.97
C ALA A 281 -11.66 -7.50 8.14
N VAL A 282 -10.44 -7.39 8.65
CA VAL A 282 -9.31 -6.76 7.94
C VAL A 282 -8.28 -7.84 7.65
N ALA A 283 -7.69 -7.83 6.46
CA ALA A 283 -6.54 -8.64 6.11
C ALA A 283 -5.24 -7.84 6.28
N VAL A 284 -4.19 -8.53 6.72
CA VAL A 284 -2.80 -8.05 6.65
C VAL A 284 -1.98 -9.10 5.90
N PHE A 285 -0.99 -8.66 5.12
CA PHE A 285 -0.04 -9.55 4.45
C PHE A 285 1.26 -9.57 5.23
N GLU A 286 1.76 -10.79 5.53
CA GLU A 286 2.98 -10.99 6.30
C GLU A 286 3.91 -12.04 5.66
N GLN A 287 5.22 -11.79 5.77
CA GLN A 287 6.24 -12.74 5.28
C GLN A 287 6.74 -13.68 6.39
N GLY A 288 6.04 -13.79 7.49
CA GLY A 288 6.37 -14.68 8.60
C GLY A 288 5.33 -14.64 9.69
N GLY A 289 5.49 -15.54 10.65
CA GLY A 289 4.54 -15.70 11.74
C GLY A 289 4.67 -14.67 12.84
N PHE A 290 3.64 -14.57 13.65
CA PHE A 290 3.55 -13.68 14.81
C PHE A 290 3.32 -14.47 16.10
N ALA A 291 3.75 -13.89 17.23
CA ALA A 291 3.48 -14.42 18.55
C ALA A 291 2.11 -13.94 19.06
N LYS A 292 1.11 -14.84 19.14
CA LYS A 292 -0.22 -14.50 19.67
C LYS A 292 -0.19 -13.95 21.09
N SER A 293 0.80 -14.36 21.91
CA SER A 293 0.99 -13.84 23.27
C SER A 293 1.33 -12.34 23.25
N ASP A 294 2.05 -11.89 22.23
CA ASP A 294 2.53 -10.53 22.13
C ASP A 294 1.39 -9.60 21.73
N VAL A 295 0.58 -10.00 20.74
CA VAL A 295 -0.71 -9.33 20.44
C VAL A 295 -1.62 -9.30 21.67
N THR A 296 -1.76 -10.42 22.41
CA THR A 296 -2.57 -10.46 23.65
C THR A 296 -2.04 -9.46 24.68
N LYS A 297 -0.72 -9.37 24.84
CA LYS A 297 -0.09 -8.43 25.78
C LYS A 297 -0.36 -6.97 25.40
N TYR A 298 -0.33 -6.64 24.10
CA TYR A 298 -0.69 -5.32 23.61
C TYR A 298 -2.15 -4.98 23.92
N LEU A 299 -3.08 -5.89 23.58
CA LEU A 299 -4.52 -5.69 23.80
C LEU A 299 -4.84 -5.48 25.29
N GLU A 300 -4.29 -6.34 26.17
CA GLU A 300 -4.49 -6.23 27.62
C GLU A 300 -3.96 -4.90 28.17
N THR A 301 -2.78 -4.48 27.73
CA THR A 301 -2.13 -3.24 28.22
C THR A 301 -2.91 -2.00 27.76
N ASN A 302 -3.46 -2.02 26.57
CA ASN A 302 -4.26 -0.92 26.00
C ASN A 302 -5.77 -1.02 26.32
N HIS A 303 -6.19 -1.97 27.17
CA HIS A 303 -7.58 -2.21 27.53
C HIS A 303 -8.51 -2.43 26.32
N LEU A 304 -7.96 -3.04 25.26
CA LEU A 304 -8.69 -3.37 24.05
C LEU A 304 -9.39 -4.73 24.14
N PRO A 305 -10.49 -4.96 23.42
CA PRO A 305 -11.17 -6.25 23.40
C PRO A 305 -10.26 -7.34 22.79
N PRO A 306 -10.47 -8.62 23.17
CA PRO A 306 -9.67 -9.73 22.67
C PRO A 306 -10.07 -10.11 21.22
N VAL A 307 -9.68 -9.29 20.26
CA VAL A 307 -9.90 -9.54 18.83
C VAL A 307 -9.00 -10.68 18.34
N PRO A 308 -9.53 -11.70 17.64
CA PRO A 308 -8.71 -12.78 17.13
C PRO A 308 -7.89 -12.39 15.89
N ALA A 309 -6.58 -12.64 15.94
CA ALA A 309 -5.70 -12.70 14.78
C ALA A 309 -5.63 -14.15 14.27
N VAL A 310 -6.01 -14.37 13.01
CA VAL A 310 -6.23 -15.70 12.42
C VAL A 310 -5.29 -15.91 11.23
N LEU A 311 -4.37 -16.86 11.37
CA LEU A 311 -3.48 -17.28 10.29
C LEU A 311 -4.27 -17.79 9.06
N ARG A 312 -3.89 -17.29 7.89
CA ARG A 312 -4.26 -17.76 6.55
C ARG A 312 -2.96 -18.10 5.83
N GLY A 313 -2.52 -19.35 5.95
CA GLY A 313 -1.26 -19.78 5.32
C GLY A 313 -1.38 -19.86 3.81
N VAL A 314 -0.59 -19.08 3.11
CA VAL A 314 -0.47 -19.01 1.65
C VAL A 314 0.46 -20.11 1.17
N ASN A 315 0.21 -20.68 0.01
CA ASN A 315 1.03 -21.73 -0.61
C ASN A 315 1.34 -22.92 0.34
N GLY A 316 0.36 -23.25 1.17
CA GLY A 316 0.46 -24.33 2.17
C GLY A 316 1.36 -24.01 3.38
N TYR A 317 1.75 -22.75 3.57
CA TYR A 317 2.47 -22.31 4.77
C TYR A 317 1.61 -22.48 6.02
N ARG A 318 2.22 -22.92 7.13
CA ARG A 318 1.49 -23.23 8.36
C ARG A 318 1.85 -22.35 9.55
N GLY A 319 2.46 -21.20 9.27
CA GLY A 319 2.99 -20.30 10.27
C GLY A 319 4.38 -20.73 10.75
N GLY A 320 5.00 -19.86 11.51
CA GLY A 320 6.31 -20.05 12.10
C GLY A 320 7.09 -18.74 12.10
N ILE A 321 7.75 -18.45 13.21
CA ILE A 321 8.57 -17.24 13.34
C ILE A 321 9.97 -17.60 12.87
N ASN A 322 10.38 -17.03 11.74
CA ASN A 322 11.68 -17.31 11.10
C ASN A 322 12.66 -16.14 11.29
N ASP A 323 12.14 -14.92 11.42
CA ASP A 323 12.91 -13.68 11.59
C ASP A 323 12.22 -12.78 12.62
N PRO A 324 12.94 -12.31 13.66
CA PRO A 324 12.36 -11.40 14.66
C PRO A 324 11.82 -10.09 14.09
N ASN A 325 12.44 -9.52 13.04
CA ASN A 325 11.97 -8.28 12.43
C ASN A 325 10.65 -8.48 11.68
N VAL A 326 10.49 -9.62 11.03
CA VAL A 326 9.25 -9.99 10.34
C VAL A 326 8.14 -10.27 11.35
N GLU A 327 8.46 -10.91 12.48
CA GLU A 327 7.51 -11.12 13.57
C GLU A 327 7.03 -9.79 14.16
N LEU A 328 7.97 -8.85 14.39
CA LEU A 328 7.66 -7.53 14.93
C LEU A 328 6.75 -6.74 13.98
N GLU A 329 6.97 -6.84 12.66
CA GLU A 329 6.09 -6.26 11.65
C GLU A 329 4.68 -6.84 11.74
N ALA A 330 4.56 -8.17 11.79
CA ALA A 330 3.25 -8.83 11.85
C ALA A 330 2.47 -8.46 13.12
N VAL A 331 3.14 -8.35 14.26
CA VAL A 331 2.52 -7.89 15.52
C VAL A 331 2.09 -6.42 15.39
N LEU A 332 2.96 -5.56 14.81
CA LEU A 332 2.65 -4.15 14.59
C LEU A 332 1.38 -3.97 13.76
N ASP A 333 1.29 -4.64 12.61
CA ASP A 333 0.14 -4.51 11.69
C ASP A 333 -1.16 -4.93 12.36
N ILE A 334 -1.15 -6.06 13.07
CA ILE A 334 -2.31 -6.56 13.83
C ILE A 334 -2.72 -5.56 14.91
N ASP A 335 -1.75 -5.07 15.70
CA ASP A 335 -1.98 -4.17 16.82
C ASP A 335 -2.53 -2.81 16.36
N MET A 336 -2.01 -2.26 15.27
CA MET A 336 -2.49 -0.98 14.72
C MET A 336 -3.89 -1.09 14.14
N VAL A 337 -4.21 -2.17 13.43
CA VAL A 337 -5.58 -2.41 12.93
C VAL A 337 -6.57 -2.49 14.09
N ILE A 338 -6.28 -3.27 15.13
CA ILE A 338 -7.17 -3.44 16.28
C ILE A 338 -7.21 -2.16 17.12
N GLY A 339 -6.05 -1.49 17.26
CA GLY A 339 -5.96 -0.22 17.96
C GLY A 339 -6.90 0.83 17.38
N MET A 340 -6.97 0.93 16.05
CA MET A 340 -7.84 1.90 15.36
C MET A 340 -9.29 1.46 15.23
N ASN A 341 -9.56 0.16 15.20
CA ASN A 341 -10.93 -0.38 15.20
C ASN A 341 -11.09 -1.49 16.24
N PRO A 342 -11.29 -1.16 17.51
CA PRO A 342 -11.54 -2.17 18.54
C PRO A 342 -12.80 -3.04 18.31
N ALA A 343 -13.69 -2.63 17.40
CA ALA A 343 -14.89 -3.38 17.02
C ALA A 343 -14.68 -4.30 15.81
N VAL A 344 -13.47 -4.38 15.25
CA VAL A 344 -13.17 -5.31 14.17
C VAL A 344 -13.42 -6.76 14.64
N GLN A 345 -14.07 -7.56 13.80
CA GLN A 345 -14.44 -8.92 14.18
C GLN A 345 -13.23 -9.84 14.32
N LYS A 346 -12.25 -9.68 13.42
CA LYS A 346 -11.00 -10.44 13.36
C LYS A 346 -10.02 -9.78 12.39
N VAL A 347 -8.74 -10.06 12.59
CA VAL A 347 -7.68 -9.79 11.61
C VAL A 347 -7.29 -11.12 10.97
N LEU A 348 -7.34 -11.19 9.64
CA LEU A 348 -6.86 -12.33 8.84
C LEU A 348 -5.44 -12.07 8.41
N VAL A 349 -4.50 -12.89 8.87
CA VAL A 349 -3.08 -12.73 8.61
C VAL A 349 -2.69 -13.68 7.47
N TYR A 350 -2.53 -13.16 6.25
CA TYR A 350 -2.09 -13.93 5.08
C TYR A 350 -0.58 -14.01 5.09
N GLU A 351 -0.07 -15.20 5.40
CA GLU A 351 1.36 -15.44 5.64
C GLU A 351 1.98 -16.39 4.63
N ASP A 352 3.16 -16.02 4.12
CA ASP A 352 4.09 -16.93 3.47
C ASP A 352 5.54 -16.63 3.87
N GLY A 353 6.06 -17.36 4.85
CA GLY A 353 7.46 -17.29 5.30
C GLY A 353 8.41 -18.27 4.58
N LYS A 354 7.93 -18.97 3.54
CA LYS A 354 8.67 -20.04 2.86
C LYS A 354 9.23 -19.57 1.51
N ASP A 355 8.41 -18.93 0.70
CA ASP A 355 8.76 -18.55 -0.66
C ASP A 355 9.44 -17.17 -0.73
N PRO A 356 10.17 -16.88 -1.82
CA PRO A 356 10.67 -15.53 -2.05
C PRO A 356 9.54 -14.50 -2.04
N PHE A 357 9.80 -13.32 -1.54
CA PHE A 357 8.80 -12.30 -1.33
C PHE A 357 7.89 -12.03 -2.55
N ALA A 358 8.48 -11.97 -3.76
CA ALA A 358 7.72 -11.72 -4.98
C ALA A 358 6.66 -12.81 -5.26
N VAL A 359 6.94 -14.07 -4.88
CA VAL A 359 5.99 -15.17 -4.94
C VAL A 359 4.98 -15.07 -3.81
N ALA A 360 5.47 -14.88 -2.58
CA ALA A 360 4.65 -14.79 -1.38
C ALA A 360 3.58 -13.70 -1.47
N LEU A 361 3.97 -12.48 -1.88
CA LEU A 361 3.03 -11.38 -2.03
C LEU A 361 1.97 -11.65 -3.11
N LEU A 362 2.40 -12.11 -4.29
CA LEU A 362 1.46 -12.32 -5.40
C LEU A 362 0.46 -13.43 -5.10
N ASP A 363 0.88 -14.53 -4.46
CA ASP A 363 0.00 -15.61 -4.02
C ASP A 363 -0.93 -15.15 -2.88
N ALA A 364 -0.43 -14.35 -1.93
CA ALA A 364 -1.26 -13.79 -0.87
C ALA A 364 -2.35 -12.84 -1.42
N LEU A 365 -2.00 -11.95 -2.34
CA LEU A 365 -2.95 -11.07 -3.01
C LEU A 365 -4.04 -11.87 -3.73
N LYS A 366 -3.64 -12.95 -4.43
CA LYS A 366 -4.55 -13.88 -5.11
C LYS A 366 -5.48 -14.55 -4.08
N ASP A 367 -4.95 -15.03 -2.95
CA ASP A 367 -5.74 -15.69 -1.92
C ASP A 367 -6.75 -14.74 -1.25
N VAL A 368 -6.35 -13.48 -1.00
CA VAL A 368 -7.29 -12.46 -0.50
C VAL A 368 -8.43 -12.21 -1.48
N ALA A 369 -8.13 -12.15 -2.79
CA ALA A 369 -9.12 -11.96 -3.83
C ALA A 369 -10.04 -13.19 -3.96
N ASP A 370 -9.47 -14.39 -4.04
CA ASP A 370 -10.22 -15.63 -4.22
C ASP A 370 -11.08 -15.98 -2.98
N ASP A 371 -10.61 -15.67 -1.77
CA ASP A 371 -11.34 -15.83 -0.52
C ASP A 371 -12.49 -14.80 -0.38
N ASN A 372 -12.24 -13.55 -0.79
CA ASN A 372 -13.17 -12.41 -0.68
C ASN A 372 -13.86 -12.29 0.70
N LEU A 373 -13.06 -12.47 1.76
CA LEU A 373 -13.53 -12.51 3.16
C LEU A 373 -13.42 -11.17 3.88
N VAL A 374 -12.78 -10.17 3.26
CA VAL A 374 -12.49 -8.87 3.86
C VAL A 374 -12.92 -7.73 2.93
N GLN A 375 -13.07 -6.54 3.49
CA GLN A 375 -13.25 -5.31 2.71
C GLN A 375 -12.02 -4.41 2.72
N THR A 376 -11.02 -4.74 3.56
CA THR A 376 -9.80 -3.94 3.70
C THR A 376 -8.60 -4.87 3.86
N LEU A 377 -7.51 -4.56 3.13
CA LEU A 377 -6.21 -5.23 3.20
C LEU A 377 -5.13 -4.19 3.49
N SER A 378 -4.23 -4.46 4.45
CA SER A 378 -3.00 -3.68 4.69
C SER A 378 -1.78 -4.44 4.23
N ILE A 379 -0.82 -3.71 3.63
CA ILE A 379 0.47 -4.23 3.17
C ILE A 379 1.56 -3.28 3.62
N SER A 380 2.37 -3.72 4.58
CA SER A 380 3.45 -2.95 5.19
C SER A 380 4.83 -3.28 4.63
N TYR A 381 4.88 -3.75 3.39
CA TYR A 381 6.09 -4.15 2.70
C TYR A 381 6.23 -3.41 1.37
N GLY A 382 7.46 -3.07 1.00
CA GLY A 382 7.73 -2.44 -0.28
C GLY A 382 9.17 -2.54 -0.74
N THR A 383 9.38 -2.29 -2.04
CA THR A 383 10.70 -2.14 -2.66
C THR A 383 10.62 -1.15 -3.83
N ASP A 384 11.77 -0.78 -4.38
CA ASP A 384 11.80 0.10 -5.55
C ASP A 384 11.14 -0.55 -6.77
N GLU A 385 10.20 0.12 -7.44
CA GLU A 385 9.52 -0.42 -8.64
C GLU A 385 10.51 -0.83 -9.75
N VAL A 386 11.67 -0.15 -9.83
CA VAL A 386 12.71 -0.47 -10.83
C VAL A 386 13.56 -1.69 -10.45
N ILE A 387 13.62 -2.06 -9.16
CA ILE A 387 14.28 -3.28 -8.69
C ILE A 387 13.33 -4.46 -8.83
N GLN A 388 12.06 -4.25 -8.55
CA GLN A 388 10.99 -5.23 -8.67
C GLN A 388 10.94 -5.84 -10.07
N GLY A 389 11.03 -5.00 -11.07
CA GLY A 389 10.91 -5.41 -12.46
C GLY A 389 9.46 -5.28 -12.99
N LYS A 390 9.38 -5.02 -14.27
CA LYS A 390 8.10 -4.68 -14.91
C LYS A 390 7.08 -5.82 -14.86
N ARG A 391 7.52 -7.08 -14.99
CA ARG A 391 6.63 -8.24 -15.04
C ARG A 391 5.96 -8.50 -13.70
N GLN A 392 6.71 -8.34 -12.62
CA GLN A 392 6.16 -8.45 -11.26
C GLN A 392 5.14 -7.33 -11.02
N VAL A 393 5.51 -6.08 -11.29
CA VAL A 393 4.62 -4.92 -11.13
C VAL A 393 3.33 -5.07 -11.95
N GLU A 394 3.41 -5.57 -13.20
CA GLU A 394 2.24 -5.85 -14.03
C GLU A 394 1.40 -7.03 -13.49
N ALA A 395 2.03 -8.06 -12.92
CA ALA A 395 1.33 -9.20 -12.34
C ALA A 395 0.52 -8.81 -11.12
N GLU A 396 1.12 -8.08 -10.18
CA GLU A 396 0.44 -7.52 -9.01
C GLU A 396 -0.71 -6.59 -9.43
N GLY A 397 -0.46 -5.71 -10.42
CA GLY A 397 -1.47 -4.81 -10.96
C GLY A 397 -2.73 -5.52 -11.45
N GLN A 398 -2.63 -6.72 -12.03
CA GLN A 398 -3.81 -7.51 -12.42
C GLN A 398 -4.61 -8.00 -11.21
N VAL A 399 -3.93 -8.39 -10.12
CA VAL A 399 -4.62 -8.82 -8.90
C VAL A 399 -5.24 -7.62 -8.18
N PHE A 400 -4.60 -6.45 -8.16
CA PHE A 400 -5.21 -5.22 -7.64
C PHE A 400 -6.45 -4.79 -8.45
N VAL A 401 -6.48 -5.05 -9.76
CA VAL A 401 -7.71 -4.87 -10.57
C VAL A 401 -8.84 -5.79 -10.07
N GLN A 402 -8.54 -7.05 -9.74
CA GLN A 402 -9.51 -7.99 -9.20
C GLN A 402 -10.02 -7.52 -7.83
N LEU A 403 -9.12 -7.23 -6.90
CA LEU A 403 -9.45 -6.75 -5.54
C LEU A 403 -10.35 -5.51 -5.59
N ALA A 404 -10.01 -4.52 -6.41
CA ALA A 404 -10.81 -3.31 -6.58
C ALA A 404 -12.19 -3.59 -7.21
N ALA A 405 -12.26 -4.50 -8.20
CA ALA A 405 -13.52 -4.92 -8.83
C ALA A 405 -14.43 -5.70 -7.85
N GLU A 406 -13.85 -6.37 -6.88
CA GLU A 406 -14.54 -7.10 -5.80
C GLU A 406 -14.89 -6.20 -4.60
N GLY A 407 -14.40 -4.96 -4.63
CA GLY A 407 -14.69 -3.94 -3.62
C GLY A 407 -13.87 -4.09 -2.35
N ILE A 408 -12.63 -4.48 -2.48
CA ILE A 408 -11.64 -4.51 -1.41
C ILE A 408 -10.74 -3.27 -1.51
N THR A 409 -10.64 -2.52 -0.41
CA THR A 409 -9.70 -1.41 -0.28
C THR A 409 -8.34 -1.96 0.12
N VAL A 410 -7.29 -1.65 -0.64
CA VAL A 410 -5.91 -2.04 -0.32
C VAL A 410 -5.12 -0.81 0.12
N LEU A 411 -4.60 -0.82 1.35
CA LEU A 411 -3.72 0.19 1.93
C LEU A 411 -2.29 -0.32 1.82
N VAL A 412 -1.37 0.51 1.34
CA VAL A 412 0.03 0.14 1.16
C VAL A 412 0.95 1.22 1.70
N SER A 413 1.91 0.84 2.51
CA SER A 413 2.97 1.73 3.00
C SER A 413 3.75 2.34 1.83
N ALA A 414 3.98 3.66 1.88
CA ALA A 414 4.64 4.38 0.78
C ALA A 414 6.15 4.16 0.69
N GLY A 415 6.77 3.62 1.75
CA GLY A 415 8.21 3.40 1.84
C GLY A 415 8.88 4.24 2.93
N ASP A 416 10.11 3.85 3.31
CA ASP A 416 10.85 4.41 4.44
C ASP A 416 12.22 5.00 4.06
N ASP A 417 12.52 5.06 2.77
CA ASP A 417 13.83 5.50 2.28
C ASP A 417 13.74 6.85 1.53
N GLY A 418 12.70 7.63 1.82
CA GLY A 418 12.42 8.92 1.19
C GLY A 418 12.07 8.81 -0.29
N ALA A 419 12.25 9.91 -1.02
CA ALA A 419 11.99 9.99 -2.46
C ALA A 419 12.94 9.14 -3.32
N TYR A 420 13.96 8.54 -2.74
CA TYR A 420 15.05 7.86 -3.48
C TYR A 420 14.89 6.34 -3.46
N GLY A 421 14.10 5.81 -2.56
CA GLY A 421 14.00 4.38 -2.30
C GLY A 421 15.35 3.79 -1.85
N ARG A 422 15.41 2.47 -1.78
CA ARG A 422 16.60 1.72 -1.34
C ARG A 422 17.80 1.79 -2.29
N SER A 423 17.55 2.05 -3.58
CA SER A 423 18.61 2.09 -4.58
C SER A 423 19.47 3.36 -4.50
N ALA A 424 19.01 4.42 -3.87
CA ALA A 424 19.64 5.74 -3.71
C ALA A 424 20.19 6.34 -5.03
N GLN A 425 19.71 5.91 -6.19
CA GLN A 425 20.17 6.33 -7.51
C GLN A 425 19.14 7.22 -8.20
N GLY A 426 18.82 8.34 -7.59
CA GLY A 426 17.81 9.28 -8.07
C GLY A 426 16.41 8.99 -7.52
N LEU A 427 15.44 9.81 -7.93
CA LEU A 427 14.06 9.67 -7.50
C LEU A 427 13.49 8.32 -7.95
N ASN A 428 12.83 7.62 -7.05
CA ASN A 428 12.29 6.29 -7.28
C ASN A 428 11.01 6.05 -6.48
N ALA A 429 10.06 5.35 -7.09
CA ALA A 429 8.80 5.00 -6.46
C ALA A 429 8.89 3.63 -5.79
N SER A 430 8.17 3.47 -4.68
CA SER A 430 8.01 2.20 -3.98
C SER A 430 6.86 1.41 -4.60
N ASP A 431 7.07 0.13 -4.87
CA ASP A 431 6.04 -0.84 -5.24
C ASP A 431 5.77 -1.79 -4.06
N PRO A 432 4.51 -2.14 -3.75
CA PRO A 432 3.29 -1.83 -4.48
C PRO A 432 2.62 -0.47 -4.15
N GLY A 433 3.23 0.40 -3.33
CA GLY A 433 2.68 1.70 -2.96
C GLY A 433 2.35 2.63 -4.13
N ALA A 434 3.09 2.54 -5.24
CA ALA A 434 2.87 3.33 -6.44
C ALA A 434 1.83 2.74 -7.41
N GLN A 435 1.22 1.58 -7.12
CA GLN A 435 0.20 0.96 -7.96
C GLN A 435 -1.07 1.83 -8.06
N PRO A 436 -1.75 1.88 -9.22
CA PRO A 436 -2.88 2.80 -9.40
C PRO A 436 -4.18 2.37 -8.69
N LEU A 437 -4.30 1.12 -8.28
CA LEU A 437 -5.52 0.59 -7.64
C LEU A 437 -5.31 0.23 -6.15
N VAL A 438 -4.31 0.85 -5.53
CA VAL A 438 -4.10 0.84 -4.08
C VAL A 438 -4.22 2.26 -3.51
N THR A 439 -4.42 2.36 -2.20
CA THR A 439 -4.29 3.60 -1.44
C THR A 439 -2.93 3.59 -0.76
N SER A 440 -2.04 4.46 -1.22
CA SER A 440 -0.69 4.59 -0.67
C SER A 440 -0.69 5.48 0.56
N VAL A 441 -0.02 5.06 1.62
CA VAL A 441 0.00 5.74 2.92
C VAL A 441 1.41 6.19 3.26
N GLY A 442 1.62 7.50 3.31
CA GLY A 442 2.88 8.14 3.69
C GLY A 442 3.01 8.31 5.21
N GLY A 443 4.13 8.90 5.61
CA GLY A 443 4.51 9.05 7.01
C GLY A 443 4.74 10.49 7.45
N THR A 444 4.30 10.80 8.68
CA THR A 444 4.46 12.10 9.32
C THR A 444 5.17 11.97 10.66
N THR A 445 5.72 13.08 11.15
CA THR A 445 6.13 13.30 12.53
C THR A 445 4.96 13.97 13.26
N LEU A 446 4.35 13.29 14.21
CA LEU A 446 3.19 13.77 14.97
C LEU A 446 3.61 14.52 16.23
N TYR A 447 3.15 15.76 16.39
CA TYR A 447 3.34 16.56 17.58
C TYR A 447 2.05 16.69 18.39
N THR A 448 2.11 16.36 19.68
CA THR A 448 0.97 16.47 20.59
C THR A 448 1.30 17.29 21.84
N ALA A 449 0.30 17.94 22.41
CA ALA A 449 0.31 18.46 23.76
C ALA A 449 0.10 17.32 24.79
N PRO A 450 0.21 17.59 26.12
CA PRO A 450 -0.18 16.62 27.14
C PRO A 450 -1.57 16.00 26.86
N HIS A 451 -1.74 14.72 27.20
CA HIS A 451 -2.93 13.93 26.91
C HIS A 451 -3.17 13.68 25.42
N ALA A 452 -2.09 13.62 24.64
CA ALA A 452 -2.09 13.36 23.20
C ALA A 452 -2.96 14.33 22.35
N VAL A 453 -3.20 15.54 22.83
CA VAL A 453 -3.94 16.56 22.08
C VAL A 453 -3.14 17.01 20.87
N TYR A 454 -3.69 16.87 19.68
CA TYR A 454 -3.05 17.23 18.42
C TYR A 454 -2.54 18.69 18.42
N GLN A 455 -1.30 18.89 18.00
CA GLN A 455 -0.68 20.22 17.84
C GLN A 455 -0.26 20.50 16.39
N GLY A 456 0.08 19.46 15.64
CA GLY A 456 0.52 19.59 14.26
C GLY A 456 1.33 18.37 13.80
N GLU A 457 1.59 18.35 12.51
CA GLU A 457 2.42 17.33 11.87
C GLU A 457 3.32 17.96 10.80
N GLU A 458 4.46 17.34 10.57
CA GLU A 458 5.34 17.61 9.44
C GLU A 458 5.69 16.31 8.72
N VAL A 459 6.26 16.38 7.53
CA VAL A 459 6.73 15.20 6.79
C VAL A 459 7.81 14.50 7.59
N TRP A 460 7.66 13.19 7.84
CA TRP A 460 8.71 12.39 8.45
C TRP A 460 9.96 12.36 7.59
N ASN A 461 11.11 12.85 8.13
CA ASN A 461 12.39 12.84 7.45
C ASN A 461 13.57 12.84 8.43
N LEU A 462 14.16 11.70 8.63
CA LEU A 462 15.37 11.48 9.44
C LEU A 462 16.57 11.03 8.58
N LEU A 463 16.55 11.26 7.25
CA LEU A 463 17.67 10.90 6.36
C LEU A 463 18.99 11.53 6.79
N GLY A 464 18.94 12.71 7.40
CA GLY A 464 20.14 13.40 7.91
C GLY A 464 20.89 12.65 9.01
N ILE A 465 20.22 11.77 9.73
CA ILE A 465 20.81 10.91 10.77
C ILE A 465 20.82 9.43 10.38
N GLY A 466 20.37 9.10 9.16
CA GLY A 466 20.37 7.74 8.61
C GLY A 466 19.21 6.84 9.08
N ASP A 467 18.10 7.44 9.55
CA ASP A 467 16.97 6.70 10.15
C ASP A 467 15.68 6.80 9.33
N GLY A 468 15.80 7.04 8.03
CA GLY A 468 14.71 6.96 7.08
C GLY A 468 13.93 8.25 6.85
N ALA A 469 12.94 8.16 5.98
CA ALA A 469 11.95 9.20 5.68
C ALA A 469 10.78 8.58 4.92
N THR A 470 9.62 9.23 4.95
CA THR A 470 8.46 8.77 4.17
C THR A 470 8.78 8.63 2.69
N GLY A 471 8.38 7.52 2.10
CA GLY A 471 8.33 7.36 0.65
C GLY A 471 7.31 8.31 0.04
N GLY A 472 7.37 8.44 -1.27
CA GLY A 472 6.48 9.30 -2.04
C GLY A 472 7.15 9.80 -3.30
N GLY A 473 6.33 10.21 -4.28
CA GLY A 473 6.82 10.70 -5.54
C GLY A 473 5.96 10.28 -6.73
N VAL A 474 6.64 9.97 -7.85
CA VAL A 474 6.00 9.69 -9.14
C VAL A 474 6.46 8.35 -9.69
N SER A 475 5.51 7.46 -10.00
CA SER A 475 5.79 6.18 -10.64
C SER A 475 6.43 6.36 -12.03
N LYS A 476 7.34 5.45 -12.38
CA LYS A 476 7.95 5.35 -13.72
C LYS A 476 7.16 4.42 -14.64
N TYR A 477 6.35 3.53 -14.09
CA TYR A 477 5.62 2.52 -14.85
C TYR A 477 4.15 2.87 -15.06
N TRP A 478 3.50 3.48 -14.06
CA TRP A 478 2.08 3.72 -14.07
C TRP A 478 1.69 5.10 -14.56
N LEU A 479 0.80 5.16 -15.54
CA LEU A 479 0.21 6.40 -16.00
C LEU A 479 -0.71 7.01 -14.95
N LEU A 480 -0.95 8.32 -15.05
CA LEU A 480 -1.86 9.04 -14.18
C LEU A 480 -3.27 8.42 -14.24
N PRO A 481 -3.80 7.90 -13.13
CA PRO A 481 -5.13 7.31 -13.12
C PRO A 481 -6.23 8.38 -13.27
N SER A 482 -7.41 7.97 -13.72
CA SER A 482 -8.53 8.87 -14.03
C SER A 482 -9.01 9.70 -12.84
N TRP A 483 -8.85 9.18 -11.63
CA TRP A 483 -9.25 9.82 -10.38
C TRP A 483 -8.21 10.83 -9.83
N GLN A 484 -6.97 10.87 -10.35
CA GLN A 484 -5.97 11.90 -10.04
C GLN A 484 -6.07 13.07 -11.03
N PRO A 485 -6.60 14.25 -10.65
CA PRO A 485 -6.70 15.37 -11.58
C PRO A 485 -5.34 16.02 -11.80
N ALA A 486 -4.84 16.03 -13.03
CA ALA A 486 -3.53 16.57 -13.38
C ALA A 486 -3.23 17.99 -12.82
N LYS A 487 -4.23 18.88 -12.81
CA LYS A 487 -4.09 20.25 -12.26
C LYS A 487 -3.85 20.28 -10.74
N VAL A 488 -4.32 19.25 -10.03
CA VAL A 488 -4.10 19.14 -8.58
C VAL A 488 -2.70 18.59 -8.36
N MET A 489 -2.38 17.48 -9.03
CA MET A 489 -1.08 16.80 -8.88
C MET A 489 0.11 17.72 -9.14
N THR A 490 0.03 18.55 -10.16
CA THR A 490 1.15 19.47 -10.54
C THR A 490 1.29 20.70 -9.66
N LYS A 491 0.39 20.95 -8.70
CA LYS A 491 0.41 22.15 -7.86
C LYS A 491 1.68 22.22 -7.00
N ASN A 492 2.08 21.10 -6.41
CA ASN A 492 3.26 20.99 -5.53
C ASN A 492 4.39 20.16 -6.17
N GLY A 493 4.52 20.19 -7.50
CA GLY A 493 5.66 19.59 -8.20
C GLY A 493 5.47 18.16 -8.69
N GLY A 494 4.29 17.57 -8.51
CA GLY A 494 3.98 16.23 -9.00
C GLY A 494 3.76 16.15 -10.52
N SER A 495 3.35 14.98 -11.01
CA SER A 495 3.24 14.65 -12.43
C SER A 495 1.82 14.86 -12.98
N ALA A 496 1.72 15.38 -14.21
CA ALA A 496 0.48 15.42 -14.98
C ALA A 496 0.24 14.15 -15.82
N THR A 497 1.18 13.20 -15.86
CA THR A 497 1.17 12.08 -16.79
C THR A 497 1.33 10.71 -16.13
N HIS A 498 1.88 10.67 -14.92
CA HIS A 498 2.13 9.44 -14.17
C HIS A 498 1.49 9.50 -12.79
N ARG A 499 1.29 8.31 -12.19
CA ARG A 499 0.75 8.14 -10.84
C ARG A 499 1.60 8.88 -9.82
N ASN A 500 0.97 9.74 -9.01
CA ASN A 500 1.56 10.45 -7.89
C ASN A 500 1.13 9.78 -6.58
N PHE A 501 2.05 9.58 -5.62
CA PHE A 501 1.79 8.97 -4.33
C PHE A 501 2.65 9.61 -3.22
N PRO A 502 2.29 9.50 -1.94
CA PRO A 502 1.16 8.74 -1.38
C PRO A 502 -0.19 9.42 -1.63
N ASP A 503 -1.29 8.77 -1.21
CA ASP A 503 -2.65 9.35 -1.28
C ASP A 503 -3.02 10.07 0.01
N VAL A 504 -2.62 9.50 1.15
CA VAL A 504 -2.85 9.98 2.51
C VAL A 504 -1.61 9.68 3.36
N ALA A 505 -1.57 10.17 4.60
CA ALA A 505 -0.49 9.91 5.55
C ALA A 505 -1.01 9.65 6.98
N ALA A 506 -0.14 9.16 7.84
CA ALA A 506 -0.32 9.12 9.29
C ALA A 506 1.06 9.08 9.98
N VAL A 507 1.10 9.09 11.32
CA VAL A 507 2.34 9.03 12.09
C VAL A 507 3.21 7.85 11.66
N ALA A 508 4.51 8.14 11.46
CA ALA A 508 5.51 7.16 11.03
C ALA A 508 6.91 7.43 11.60
N ASP A 509 7.16 8.63 12.11
CA ASP A 509 8.46 8.98 12.68
C ASP A 509 8.74 8.12 13.93
N PRO A 510 9.82 7.32 13.97
CA PRO A 510 10.13 6.51 15.14
C PRO A 510 10.47 7.32 16.40
N LEU A 511 10.81 8.63 16.27
CA LEU A 511 11.02 9.52 17.40
C LEU A 511 9.71 9.98 18.06
N THR A 512 8.60 9.85 17.35
CA THR A 512 7.23 10.05 17.83
C THR A 512 6.39 8.80 17.54
N GLY A 513 7.01 7.65 17.79
CA GLY A 513 6.52 6.34 17.37
C GLY A 513 5.44 5.75 18.28
N VAL A 514 5.00 4.56 17.90
CA VAL A 514 4.01 3.77 18.64
C VAL A 514 4.66 2.70 19.50
N ALA A 515 4.01 2.35 20.61
CA ALA A 515 4.44 1.26 21.48
C ALA A 515 3.91 -0.08 20.99
N VAL A 516 4.80 -1.04 20.68
CA VAL A 516 4.49 -2.41 20.32
C VAL A 516 5.25 -3.38 21.20
N TYR A 517 4.63 -4.50 21.57
CA TYR A 517 5.27 -5.51 22.41
C TYR A 517 5.75 -6.70 21.57
N SER A 518 7.05 -7.00 21.64
CA SER A 518 7.59 -8.24 21.09
C SER A 518 8.47 -8.94 22.12
N SER A 519 8.13 -10.18 22.45
CA SER A 519 8.91 -11.02 23.34
C SER A 519 10.27 -11.36 22.77
N LEU A 520 10.43 -11.42 21.45
CA LEU A 520 11.70 -11.67 20.75
C LEU A 520 12.68 -10.48 20.88
N PHE A 521 12.17 -9.26 20.93
CA PHE A 521 12.94 -8.07 21.24
C PHE A 521 13.02 -7.80 22.76
N GLY A 522 12.45 -8.70 23.59
CA GLY A 522 12.52 -8.67 25.03
C GLY A 522 11.64 -7.61 25.67
N GLY A 523 10.51 -7.28 25.10
CA GLY A 523 9.49 -6.39 25.66
C GLY A 523 9.04 -5.27 24.71
N TRP A 524 8.58 -4.16 25.28
CA TRP A 524 8.08 -3.01 24.53
C TRP A 524 9.14 -2.34 23.69
N GLN A 525 8.79 -1.99 22.48
CA GLN A 525 9.59 -1.25 21.52
C GLN A 525 8.85 0.04 21.11
N GLU A 526 9.59 1.12 20.86
CA GLU A 526 9.08 2.31 20.18
C GLU A 526 9.40 2.19 18.69
N ILE A 527 8.37 2.24 17.87
CA ILE A 527 8.42 1.85 16.46
C ILE A 527 7.82 2.95 15.61
N GLY A 528 8.44 3.20 14.46
CA GLY A 528 7.94 4.01 13.37
C GLY A 528 8.03 3.28 12.03
N GLY A 529 8.03 4.04 10.96
CA GLY A 529 7.95 3.57 9.58
C GLY A 529 6.55 3.72 9.01
N THR A 530 6.43 3.75 7.68
CA THR A 530 5.12 3.79 7.01
C THR A 530 4.30 2.52 7.25
N SER A 531 4.93 1.47 7.80
CA SER A 531 4.27 0.28 8.36
C SER A 531 3.34 0.58 9.53
N VAL A 532 3.54 1.68 10.26
CA VAL A 532 2.57 2.15 11.27
C VAL A 532 1.36 2.76 10.57
N SER A 533 1.60 3.57 9.55
CA SER A 533 0.59 4.42 8.93
C SER A 533 -0.47 3.63 8.15
N ALA A 534 -0.07 2.61 7.38
CA ALA A 534 -0.99 1.84 6.55
C ALA A 534 -2.04 1.06 7.35
N PRO A 535 -1.69 0.27 8.39
CA PRO A 535 -2.67 -0.43 9.20
C PRO A 535 -3.53 0.50 10.07
N LEU A 536 -3.05 1.69 10.45
CA LEU A 536 -3.88 2.71 11.10
C LEU A 536 -5.04 3.13 10.19
N TRP A 537 -4.76 3.45 8.92
CA TRP A 537 -5.80 3.76 7.94
C TRP A 537 -6.69 2.56 7.64
N ALA A 538 -6.14 1.33 7.63
CA ALA A 538 -6.94 0.11 7.41
C ALA A 538 -7.96 -0.11 8.53
N GLY A 539 -7.56 0.04 9.78
CA GLY A 539 -8.45 -0.02 10.94
C GLY A 539 -9.53 1.07 10.88
N PHE A 540 -9.13 2.33 10.64
CA PHE A 540 -10.05 3.46 10.51
C PHE A 540 -11.09 3.24 9.40
N LEU A 541 -10.66 2.89 8.18
CA LEU A 541 -11.58 2.66 7.06
C LEU A 541 -12.49 1.44 7.28
N SER A 542 -12.03 0.42 8.01
CA SER A 542 -12.88 -0.72 8.37
C SER A 542 -14.01 -0.32 9.33
N SER A 543 -13.74 0.57 10.29
CA SER A 543 -14.78 1.12 11.18
C SER A 543 -15.79 1.97 10.41
N LEU A 544 -15.31 2.86 9.53
CA LEU A 544 -16.15 3.66 8.65
C LEU A 544 -17.00 2.79 7.70
N ASN A 545 -16.43 1.69 7.20
CA ASN A 545 -17.12 0.74 6.34
C ASN A 545 -18.30 0.07 7.05
N SER A 546 -18.09 -0.35 8.33
CA SER A 546 -19.16 -0.87 9.19
C SER A 546 -20.33 0.12 9.29
N SER A 547 -20.04 1.39 9.51
CA SER A 547 -21.04 2.45 9.63
C SER A 547 -21.81 2.68 8.33
N ARG A 548 -21.11 2.74 7.19
CA ARG A 548 -21.72 2.87 5.87
C ARG A 548 -22.70 1.76 5.55
N GLU A 549 -22.29 0.52 5.79
CA GLU A 549 -23.16 -0.64 5.56
C GLU A 549 -24.34 -0.65 6.51
N THR A 550 -24.14 -0.25 7.77
CA THR A 550 -25.22 -0.11 8.77
C THR A 550 -26.30 0.83 8.30
N VAL A 551 -25.95 1.98 7.73
CA VAL A 551 -26.94 2.97 7.24
C VAL A 551 -27.34 2.78 5.77
N GLY A 552 -26.93 1.67 5.15
CA GLY A 552 -27.37 1.31 3.79
C GLY A 552 -26.69 2.09 2.66
N LEU A 553 -25.52 2.66 2.91
CA LEU A 553 -24.69 3.32 1.88
C LEU A 553 -23.78 2.33 1.11
N GLY A 554 -23.74 1.06 1.56
CA GLY A 554 -22.90 0.00 1.00
C GLY A 554 -21.40 0.18 1.33
N LYS A 555 -20.61 -0.85 1.03
CA LYS A 555 -19.17 -0.86 1.31
C LYS A 555 -18.40 0.20 0.52
N ILE A 556 -17.23 0.59 1.02
CA ILE A 556 -16.37 1.62 0.42
C ILE A 556 -15.87 1.20 -0.97
N GLY A 557 -15.37 -0.03 -1.09
CA GLY A 557 -14.72 -0.51 -2.31
C GLY A 557 -13.33 0.09 -2.48
N PHE A 558 -12.85 0.26 -3.70
CA PHE A 558 -11.60 0.97 -3.97
C PHE A 558 -11.75 2.43 -3.56
N PHE A 559 -10.97 2.83 -2.56
CA PHE A 559 -11.17 4.08 -1.81
C PHE A 559 -10.95 5.36 -2.62
N ASN A 560 -9.90 5.40 -3.46
CA ASN A 560 -9.37 6.63 -4.04
C ASN A 560 -10.36 7.42 -4.93
N PRO A 561 -11.18 6.84 -5.81
CA PRO A 561 -12.07 7.62 -6.68
C PRO A 561 -13.05 8.50 -5.92
N PHE A 562 -13.65 7.98 -4.84
CA PHE A 562 -14.57 8.78 -4.01
C PHE A 562 -13.80 9.75 -3.12
N PHE A 563 -12.75 9.27 -2.49
CA PHE A 563 -11.91 10.10 -1.62
C PHE A 563 -11.37 11.34 -2.33
N TYR A 564 -10.72 11.19 -3.50
CA TYR A 564 -10.20 12.33 -4.26
C TYR A 564 -11.27 13.32 -4.68
N LYS A 565 -12.48 12.85 -4.95
CA LYS A 565 -13.61 13.71 -5.28
C LYS A 565 -14.01 14.59 -4.11
N ILE A 566 -14.09 14.05 -2.89
CA ILE A 566 -14.48 14.81 -1.70
C ILE A 566 -13.32 15.62 -1.11
N ALA A 567 -12.11 15.10 -1.08
CA ALA A 567 -10.92 15.79 -0.57
C ALA A 567 -10.67 17.12 -1.29
N ARG A 568 -10.86 17.17 -2.61
CA ARG A 568 -10.72 18.40 -3.40
C ARG A 568 -11.59 19.59 -2.95
N VAL A 569 -12.65 19.34 -2.24
CA VAL A 569 -13.62 20.40 -1.80
C VAL A 569 -13.75 20.48 -0.29
N ASN A 570 -13.33 19.44 0.44
CA ASN A 570 -13.53 19.33 1.87
C ASN A 570 -12.24 19.07 2.66
N GLN A 571 -11.05 19.12 2.04
CA GLN A 571 -9.79 18.79 2.71
C GLN A 571 -9.65 19.46 4.08
N ALA A 572 -9.83 20.76 4.14
CA ALA A 572 -9.68 21.55 5.37
C ALA A 572 -10.62 21.14 6.52
N ASN A 573 -11.68 20.41 6.22
CA ASN A 573 -12.65 19.95 7.22
C ASN A 573 -12.42 18.50 7.65
N MET A 574 -11.76 17.68 6.82
CA MET A 574 -11.66 16.24 7.06
C MET A 574 -10.21 15.73 7.20
N LEU A 575 -9.24 16.56 6.88
CA LEU A 575 -7.82 16.20 6.87
C LEU A 575 -6.96 17.33 7.43
N ASN A 576 -5.92 16.95 8.17
CA ASN A 576 -4.83 17.85 8.49
C ASN A 576 -3.92 17.94 7.25
N ASP A 577 -3.88 19.11 6.62
CA ASP A 577 -3.01 19.40 5.47
C ASP A 577 -1.56 19.58 5.96
N ILE A 578 -0.64 18.79 5.48
CA ILE A 578 0.78 18.85 5.91
C ILE A 578 1.49 19.88 5.04
N LEU A 579 1.97 20.94 5.66
CA LEU A 579 2.51 22.10 4.95
C LEU A 579 4.03 22.21 4.98
N ASP A 580 4.67 21.49 5.91
CA ASP A 580 6.09 21.60 6.21
C ASP A 580 6.81 20.26 6.01
N GLY A 581 8.07 20.36 5.53
CA GLY A 581 8.96 19.23 5.38
C GLY A 581 9.16 18.79 3.93
N THR A 582 9.98 17.77 3.78
CA THR A 582 10.37 17.16 2.51
C THR A 582 10.73 15.70 2.74
N ASN A 583 10.48 14.84 1.77
CA ASN A 583 10.93 13.44 1.84
C ASN A 583 12.31 13.21 1.19
N GLY A 584 13.10 14.26 1.01
CA GLY A 584 14.42 14.19 0.40
C GLY A 584 15.52 14.83 1.22
N ASN A 585 16.77 14.56 0.85
CA ASN A 585 17.95 15.22 1.37
C ASN A 585 18.91 15.54 0.23
N ALA A 586 18.81 16.77 -0.29
CA ALA A 586 19.62 17.24 -1.42
C ALA A 586 21.12 17.32 -1.11
N GLU A 587 21.51 17.47 0.16
CA GLU A 587 22.91 17.50 0.56
C GLU A 587 23.56 16.11 0.49
N LEU A 588 22.83 15.07 0.91
CA LEU A 588 23.30 13.68 0.84
C LEU A 588 23.17 13.08 -0.56
N ASN A 589 22.04 13.31 -1.23
CA ASN A 589 21.69 12.60 -2.47
C ASN A 589 21.90 13.42 -3.73
N HIS A 590 22.29 14.70 -3.62
CA HIS A 590 22.52 15.64 -4.72
C HIS A 590 21.28 15.88 -5.63
N ILE A 591 20.13 15.34 -5.26
CA ILE A 591 18.84 15.49 -5.94
C ILE A 591 17.82 15.83 -4.85
N PRO A 592 17.07 16.94 -4.97
CA PRO A 592 15.99 17.24 -4.04
C PRO A 592 14.89 16.17 -4.15
N GLY A 593 14.29 15.83 -3.01
CA GLY A 593 13.03 15.06 -2.97
C GLY A 593 11.84 15.94 -3.30
N TYR A 594 10.68 15.51 -2.88
CA TYR A 594 9.45 16.30 -2.97
C TYR A 594 9.26 17.10 -1.69
N ASN A 595 8.51 18.20 -1.78
CA ASN A 595 8.23 19.06 -0.64
C ASN A 595 6.73 19.05 -0.33
N ALA A 596 6.41 19.13 0.95
CA ALA A 596 5.04 19.39 1.40
C ALA A 596 4.55 20.76 0.93
N GLY A 597 3.24 20.91 0.82
CA GLY A 597 2.63 22.18 0.42
C GLY A 597 1.10 22.11 0.38
N PRO A 598 0.42 23.26 0.36
CA PRO A 598 -1.03 23.32 0.49
C PRO A 598 -1.79 22.45 -0.53
N GLY A 599 -2.65 21.59 -0.04
CA GLY A 599 -3.38 20.60 -0.82
C GLY A 599 -2.53 19.35 -1.06
N TYR A 600 -2.83 18.60 -2.11
CA TYR A 600 -2.08 17.39 -2.44
C TYR A 600 -0.60 17.65 -2.74
N ASP A 601 0.30 16.85 -2.17
CA ASP A 601 1.73 16.79 -2.50
C ASP A 601 2.26 15.34 -2.51
N ASP A 602 3.44 15.14 -3.08
CA ASP A 602 4.07 13.82 -3.24
C ASP A 602 4.90 13.37 -2.01
N CYS A 603 4.67 13.96 -0.83
CA CYS A 603 5.27 13.56 0.45
C CYS A 603 4.21 12.98 1.41
N SER A 604 3.07 13.67 1.54
CA SER A 604 2.01 13.40 2.51
C SER A 604 0.64 13.13 1.89
N GLY A 605 0.54 13.18 0.54
CA GLY A 605 -0.73 13.03 -0.16
C GLY A 605 -1.67 14.20 0.13
N TRP A 606 -2.89 13.89 0.56
CA TRP A 606 -3.88 14.87 1.01
C TRP A 606 -3.76 15.20 2.51
N GLY A 607 -2.84 14.55 3.24
CA GLY A 607 -2.62 14.72 4.67
C GLY A 607 -3.16 13.60 5.54
N THR A 608 -3.29 13.86 6.85
CA THR A 608 -3.72 12.89 7.87
C THR A 608 -5.18 13.07 8.25
N MET A 609 -5.83 12.03 8.78
CA MET A 609 -7.26 12.06 9.08
C MET A 609 -7.60 12.96 10.27
N ILE A 610 -8.73 13.68 10.17
CA ILE A 610 -9.50 14.19 11.31
C ILE A 610 -10.72 13.28 11.40
N GLY A 611 -10.62 12.20 12.19
CA GLY A 611 -11.45 11.01 12.05
C GLY A 611 -12.94 11.24 12.06
N GLU A 612 -13.46 12.03 13.02
CA GLU A 612 -14.87 12.37 13.14
C GLU A 612 -15.38 13.15 11.94
N GLU A 613 -14.70 14.24 11.62
CA GLU A 613 -15.04 15.10 10.48
C GLU A 613 -14.93 14.36 9.16
N PHE A 614 -13.91 13.48 9.06
CA PHE A 614 -13.76 12.61 7.90
C PHE A 614 -14.97 11.70 7.73
N ALA A 615 -15.39 11.05 8.82
CA ALA A 615 -16.53 10.13 8.80
C ALA A 615 -17.82 10.88 8.46
N SER A 616 -18.08 12.04 9.08
CA SER A 616 -19.23 12.87 8.79
C SER A 616 -19.30 13.29 7.32
N VAL A 617 -18.21 13.86 6.79
CA VAL A 617 -18.14 14.25 5.37
C VAL A 617 -18.33 13.03 4.45
N TYR A 618 -17.71 11.90 4.77
CA TYR A 618 -17.78 10.70 3.95
C TYR A 618 -19.16 10.04 3.96
N LEU A 619 -19.87 10.08 5.09
CA LEU A 619 -21.23 9.55 5.24
C LEU A 619 -22.28 10.45 4.60
N THR A 620 -22.12 11.78 4.69
CA THR A 620 -23.13 12.76 4.22
C THR A 620 -22.95 13.15 2.76
N SER A 621 -21.76 12.91 2.16
CA SER A 621 -21.47 13.28 0.77
C SER A 621 -22.29 12.47 -0.24
N PRO A 622 -22.83 13.12 -1.30
CA PRO A 622 -23.64 12.44 -2.30
C PRO A 622 -22.81 11.49 -3.15
N ILE A 623 -23.26 10.24 -3.23
CA ILE A 623 -22.65 9.18 -4.02
C ILE A 623 -23.24 9.15 -5.43
N LYS A 624 -24.54 9.32 -5.58
CA LYS A 624 -25.22 9.36 -6.89
C LYS A 624 -26.33 10.40 -6.93
N SER A 625 -26.66 10.83 -8.12
CA SER A 625 -27.81 11.72 -8.31
C SER A 625 -29.12 11.03 -7.92
N GLY A 626 -30.00 11.76 -7.23
CA GLY A 626 -31.28 11.23 -6.81
C GLY A 626 -32.00 12.17 -5.86
N LYS A 627 -33.05 11.66 -5.25
CA LYS A 627 -33.81 12.41 -4.26
C LYS A 627 -33.14 12.31 -2.89
N LEU A 628 -32.83 13.44 -2.29
CA LEU A 628 -32.37 13.51 -0.89
C LEU A 628 -33.43 12.90 0.05
N PRO A 629 -33.02 12.49 1.27
CA PRO A 629 -33.96 12.17 2.32
C PRO A 629 -34.95 13.31 2.53
N GLY A 630 -36.19 13.00 2.82
CA GLY A 630 -37.22 14.01 3.05
C GLY A 630 -36.98 14.82 4.34
N ASN A 631 -37.55 16.02 4.42
CA ASN A 631 -37.53 16.82 5.65
C ASN A 631 -38.13 16.01 6.82
N PHE A 632 -37.52 16.10 7.98
CA PHE A 632 -37.97 15.50 9.21
C PHE A 632 -37.59 16.35 10.40
N GLY A 633 -38.02 15.97 11.58
CA GLY A 633 -37.73 16.67 12.84
C GLY A 633 -38.22 15.86 14.02
N GLY A 634 -38.66 16.51 15.09
CA GLY A 634 -39.13 15.87 16.30
C GLY A 634 -37.97 15.16 17.05
N VAL A 635 -36.75 15.70 16.91
CA VAL A 635 -35.61 15.22 17.70
C VAL A 635 -35.92 15.53 19.16
N THR A 636 -35.88 14.48 19.99
CA THR A 636 -36.07 14.53 21.44
C THR A 636 -34.99 13.65 22.10
N GLY A 637 -34.64 14.00 23.34
CA GLY A 637 -33.64 13.25 24.08
C GLY A 637 -33.82 13.37 25.58
N THR A 638 -33.35 12.33 26.30
CA THR A 638 -33.26 12.33 27.78
C THR A 638 -31.90 11.79 28.17
N ALA A 639 -31.19 12.48 29.05
CA ALA A 639 -29.95 12.02 29.62
C ALA A 639 -30.17 11.39 30.99
N GLN A 640 -29.35 10.37 31.33
CA GLN A 640 -29.29 9.75 32.65
C GLN A 640 -27.83 9.38 32.95
N GLY A 641 -27.20 10.10 33.88
CA GLY A 641 -25.76 10.01 34.10
C GLY A 641 -25.00 10.30 32.82
N THR A 642 -24.04 9.48 32.45
CA THR A 642 -23.21 9.58 31.24
C THR A 642 -23.84 8.90 30.00
N SER A 643 -25.15 8.66 30.02
CA SER A 643 -25.88 8.03 28.92
C SER A 643 -27.05 8.90 28.46
N ALA A 644 -27.48 8.74 27.21
CA ALA A 644 -28.63 9.44 26.67
C ALA A 644 -29.44 8.57 25.72
N LYS A 645 -30.75 8.78 25.67
CA LYS A 645 -31.66 8.19 24.69
C LYS A 645 -32.21 9.28 23.79
N LEU A 646 -32.01 9.09 22.49
CA LEU A 646 -32.49 10.03 21.47
C LEU A 646 -33.54 9.36 20.60
N SER A 647 -34.49 10.15 20.10
CA SER A 647 -35.45 9.71 19.08
C SER A 647 -35.87 10.86 18.18
N TRP A 648 -36.34 10.54 16.98
CA TRP A 648 -36.76 11.51 15.96
C TRP A 648 -37.84 10.93 15.04
N ALA A 649 -38.44 11.79 14.21
CA ALA A 649 -39.42 11.36 13.23
C ALA A 649 -38.74 10.68 12.02
N GLN A 650 -39.40 9.74 11.38
CA GLN A 650 -38.90 9.08 10.20
C GLN A 650 -38.82 10.06 9.01
N SER A 651 -37.65 10.10 8.36
CA SER A 651 -37.46 10.79 7.09
C SER A 651 -37.81 9.87 5.93
N SER A 652 -38.57 10.36 4.94
CA SER A 652 -38.87 9.59 3.74
C SER A 652 -37.60 9.36 2.91
N SER A 653 -37.43 8.15 2.38
CA SER A 653 -36.26 7.75 1.57
C SER A 653 -34.93 7.71 2.32
N ALA A 654 -34.90 7.88 3.64
CA ALA A 654 -33.70 7.63 4.44
C ALA A 654 -33.41 6.13 4.49
N THR A 655 -32.12 5.78 4.39
CA THR A 655 -31.59 4.41 4.60
C THR A 655 -30.99 4.25 5.99
N GLY A 656 -30.66 5.36 6.65
CA GLY A 656 -30.15 5.44 8.01
C GLY A 656 -30.01 6.89 8.46
N TYR A 657 -29.41 7.08 9.62
CA TYR A 657 -29.22 8.39 10.25
C TYR A 657 -27.82 8.49 10.86
N LEU A 658 -27.27 9.70 10.82
CA LEU A 658 -26.07 10.11 11.55
C LEU A 658 -26.51 11.06 12.68
N VAL A 659 -25.92 10.90 13.86
CA VAL A 659 -26.11 11.78 15.02
C VAL A 659 -24.76 12.41 15.35
N GLU A 660 -24.68 13.72 15.26
CA GLU A 660 -23.52 14.51 15.68
C GLU A 660 -23.80 15.17 17.03
N LEU A 661 -22.79 15.21 17.88
CA LEU A 661 -22.82 15.97 19.14
C LEU A 661 -21.82 17.12 19.08
N LEU A 662 -22.24 18.30 19.45
CA LEU A 662 -21.40 19.49 19.55
C LEU A 662 -21.28 19.94 21.01
N GLN A 663 -20.08 20.26 21.45
CA GLN A 663 -19.81 20.89 22.74
C GLN A 663 -19.23 22.27 22.52
N GLY A 664 -19.96 23.29 22.97
CA GLY A 664 -19.57 24.70 22.75
C GLY A 664 -19.54 25.09 21.27
N GLY A 665 -20.28 24.42 20.41
CA GLY A 665 -20.32 24.65 18.96
C GLY A 665 -19.25 23.92 18.15
N TYR A 666 -18.44 23.10 18.79
CA TYR A 666 -17.41 22.25 18.14
C TYR A 666 -17.85 20.80 18.17
N PRO A 667 -17.72 20.04 17.08
CA PRO A 667 -17.94 18.60 17.07
C PRO A 667 -17.07 17.91 18.12
N ILE A 668 -17.62 16.90 18.74
CA ILE A 668 -16.88 16.04 19.65
C ILE A 668 -16.79 14.63 19.03
N PRO A 669 -15.78 13.81 19.35
CA PRO A 669 -15.55 12.52 18.74
C PRO A 669 -16.62 11.48 19.12
N PHE A 670 -17.87 11.71 18.68
CA PHE A 670 -19.05 10.89 18.96
C PHE A 670 -20.02 10.85 17.79
N ASP A 671 -19.55 10.50 16.60
CA ASP A 671 -20.47 10.23 15.49
C ASP A 671 -21.15 8.88 15.69
N TYR A 672 -22.45 8.91 15.83
CA TYR A 672 -23.25 7.70 15.95
C TYR A 672 -24.13 7.50 14.72
N VAL A 673 -24.11 6.30 14.16
CA VAL A 673 -25.03 5.91 13.10
C VAL A 673 -26.15 5.03 13.62
N SER A 674 -27.36 5.22 13.09
CA SER A 674 -28.53 4.42 13.40
C SER A 674 -29.30 4.04 12.14
N LYS A 675 -29.73 2.80 12.03
CA LYS A 675 -30.69 2.37 11.00
C LYS A 675 -32.13 2.73 11.36
N GLY A 676 -32.40 2.90 12.65
CA GLY A 676 -33.71 3.24 13.21
C GLY A 676 -33.91 4.74 13.43
N ILE A 677 -35.02 5.09 14.04
CA ILE A 677 -35.41 6.46 14.42
C ILE A 677 -35.10 6.78 15.89
N ASN A 678 -34.21 6.05 16.49
CA ASN A 678 -33.74 6.22 17.87
C ASN A 678 -32.32 5.68 18.03
N ILE A 679 -31.64 6.11 19.07
CA ILE A 679 -30.32 5.61 19.46
C ILE A 679 -30.13 5.79 20.97
N ASP A 680 -29.40 4.86 21.58
CA ASP A 680 -28.92 4.96 22.95
C ASP A 680 -27.43 5.31 22.91
N LEU A 681 -27.05 6.45 23.48
CA LEU A 681 -25.67 6.94 23.59
C LEU A 681 -25.13 6.56 24.97
N THR A 682 -23.86 6.18 25.03
CA THR A 682 -23.15 5.84 26.28
C THR A 682 -21.75 6.45 26.27
N GLY A 683 -21.15 6.66 27.44
CA GLY A 683 -19.77 7.17 27.53
C GLY A 683 -19.67 8.68 27.34
N LEU A 684 -20.77 9.41 27.48
CA LEU A 684 -20.77 10.88 27.48
C LEU A 684 -20.05 11.42 28.72
N ALA A 685 -19.41 12.58 28.62
CA ALA A 685 -18.82 13.22 29.78
C ALA A 685 -19.91 13.63 30.79
N PRO A 686 -19.65 13.51 32.10
CA PRO A 686 -20.61 13.93 33.13
C PRO A 686 -20.77 15.47 33.11
N ASP A 687 -21.89 15.96 33.61
CA ASP A 687 -22.21 17.38 33.74
C ASP A 687 -21.96 18.22 32.50
N THR A 688 -22.11 17.64 31.32
CA THR A 688 -21.76 18.26 30.04
C THR A 688 -23.04 18.52 29.21
N THR A 689 -23.10 19.70 28.60
CA THR A 689 -24.18 20.05 27.66
C THR A 689 -23.71 19.86 26.23
N TYR A 690 -24.46 19.08 25.47
CA TYR A 690 -24.25 18.81 24.05
C TYR A 690 -25.41 19.39 23.24
N GLU A 691 -25.08 20.03 22.10
CA GLU A 691 -26.04 20.26 21.03
C GLU A 691 -26.09 18.99 20.17
N VAL A 692 -27.29 18.48 19.91
CA VAL A 692 -27.52 17.24 19.15
C VAL A 692 -28.08 17.60 17.77
N LEU A 693 -27.37 17.17 16.72
CA LEU A 693 -27.81 17.25 15.34
C LEU A 693 -28.07 15.83 14.81
N VAL A 694 -29.12 15.71 13.99
CA VAL A 694 -29.45 14.43 13.35
C VAL A 694 -29.58 14.63 11.85
N TYR A 695 -28.90 13.80 11.08
CA TYR A 695 -28.96 13.80 9.62
C TYR A 695 -29.57 12.49 9.13
N ALA A 696 -30.59 12.60 8.30
CA ALA A 696 -31.10 11.45 7.53
C ALA A 696 -30.21 11.24 6.31
N LEU A 697 -29.84 10.01 6.03
CA LEU A 697 -28.85 9.63 5.00
C LEU A 697 -29.49 8.77 3.90
N ASN A 698 -29.03 8.92 2.68
CA ASN A 698 -29.14 7.95 1.58
C ASN A 698 -28.03 8.17 0.55
N LEU A 699 -28.00 7.36 -0.51
CA LEU A 699 -26.97 7.47 -1.56
C LEU A 699 -26.96 8.81 -2.31
N SER A 700 -27.97 9.65 -2.15
CA SER A 700 -28.03 10.97 -2.79
C SER A 700 -27.55 12.10 -1.88
N GLY A 701 -27.18 11.79 -0.65
CA GLY A 701 -26.67 12.73 0.36
C GLY A 701 -27.49 12.72 1.65
N SER A 702 -27.43 13.81 2.37
CA SER A 702 -28.04 13.96 3.70
C SER A 702 -29.10 15.07 3.76
N THR A 703 -29.98 14.99 4.75
CA THR A 703 -30.92 16.04 5.13
C THR A 703 -30.90 16.18 6.65
N GLN A 704 -30.53 17.37 7.14
CA GLN A 704 -30.52 17.67 8.57
C GLN A 704 -31.97 17.78 9.11
N SER A 705 -32.15 17.37 10.37
CA SER A 705 -33.43 17.56 11.07
C SER A 705 -33.83 19.04 11.18
N SER A 706 -35.13 19.32 11.19
CA SER A 706 -35.66 20.67 11.29
C SER A 706 -35.52 21.28 12.69
N ASN A 707 -35.12 20.51 13.68
CA ASN A 707 -34.81 20.96 15.04
C ASN A 707 -33.58 20.29 15.59
N THR A 708 -32.83 20.99 16.39
CA THR A 708 -31.77 20.52 17.27
C THR A 708 -32.23 20.58 18.72
N ILE A 709 -31.57 19.86 19.60
CA ILE A 709 -31.82 19.90 21.06
C ILE A 709 -30.50 20.07 21.80
N ASN A 710 -30.59 20.67 22.98
CA ASN A 710 -29.53 20.65 23.96
C ASN A 710 -29.81 19.53 24.96
N LEU A 711 -28.79 18.67 25.18
CA LEU A 711 -28.83 17.55 26.09
C LEU A 711 -27.76 17.74 27.15
N THR A 712 -28.15 17.76 28.42
CA THR A 712 -27.19 17.87 29.54
C THR A 712 -27.14 16.54 30.28
N THR A 713 -25.96 15.95 30.38
CA THR A 713 -25.68 14.75 31.19
C THR A 713 -25.69 15.10 32.68
N GLY A 714 -25.91 14.10 33.52
CA GLY A 714 -25.81 14.22 34.97
C GLY A 714 -24.48 13.72 35.49
N ASP A 715 -24.35 13.74 36.83
CA ASP A 715 -23.23 13.17 37.59
C ASP A 715 -23.03 11.65 37.33
#